data_ff2c1065cc76ca01200fc370e91df578
#
_entry.id   ff2c1065cc76ca01200fc370e91df578
#
_cell.length_a   1.000
_cell.length_b   1.000
_cell.length_c   1.000
_cell.angle_alpha   90.00
_cell.angle_beta   90.00
_cell.angle_gamma   90.00
#
_symmetry.space_group_name_H-M   'P 1'
#
loop_
_entity.id
_entity.type
_entity.pdbx_description
1 polymer ?
#
loop_
_entity_poly.entity_id
_entity_poly.type
_entity_poly.pdbx_seq_one_letter_code
_entity_poly.pdbx_strand_id
1 'polypeptide(L)'
;MAQQLMTMRTPAAYAGVSSYAQKHTGDAAAAAYLSLGRAYQIDKRYQDAVTALKQAKQHSEVLGDYADYLAAECEHESGHDAAAEALLKGFIARYPDTIFDLEAPELEANVLLAQGDATGAQRALLTIADVAQDMPNYELTSAKIASAINQNVEAERLYKHLLLNHPLASEAEAARARLTAMGAETSLTPTELRSLGDAYYNAGRYNVAAEQYHALARNATLDPAARNGFAAAAAACDFKLKRLSDSEAKSLADSNDDNGARRLYLLMELARNHDNDTEQQRLVTQLEQRFPESQWLAEALFSAGNMYMLRKDYATAVGYYSYLAAHFPNHKNAAAAHWRAGWLSYREGLFPDAARMFDEQIRLYPTATESAAALYWRGRLFELQDKQPALAAANYRTVVSRYQHYFYAQMSRQRLSTLGQPMTVAQTEIEGFKARPIPHLTDVFPADSPHIAKARLIANAGLNDYIGQELAADPDSESWGALAEAQIYSSFGETFRAMRALKRALPYAASAPINSIPLAYWRILFPEPWWDTIKTESAKNGLDPFMVVSLIRQESEFNPSAISYANAYGLMQLEPSVGKSLARQEGLTNFQTYQLLNPEINIRLGTKYLKQLIDHFGGVQEYALAAYNAGDSRVVDWQSAGPYHGIDEFVESIPFSQTRDYVQAILRNEEIYRGIEGAGSEQTSAVARISK
;
A
#
# COMPACT_ATOMS: atom_id res chain seq x y z
N MET A 1 7.00 20.74 18.83
CA MET A 1 6.32 20.60 20.13
C MET A 1 4.96 19.93 20.00
N ALA A 2 4.02 20.44 19.22
CA ALA A 2 2.70 19.83 19.03
C ALA A 2 2.78 18.38 18.48
N GLN A 3 3.54 18.13 17.43
CA GLN A 3 3.79 16.78 16.92
C GLN A 3 4.34 15.83 17.98
N GLN A 4 5.26 16.31 18.81
CA GLN A 4 5.81 15.53 19.92
C GLN A 4 4.75 15.26 20.99
N LEU A 5 3.87 16.25 21.29
CA LEU A 5 2.76 16.05 22.22
C LEU A 5 1.79 14.99 21.69
N MET A 6 1.42 15.02 20.40
CA MET A 6 0.53 13.99 19.81
C MET A 6 1.12 12.59 19.90
N THR A 7 2.45 12.46 19.77
CA THR A 7 3.13 11.15 19.77
C THR A 7 3.36 10.60 21.17
N MET A 8 3.86 11.44 22.11
CA MET A 8 4.42 10.97 23.39
C MET A 8 3.54 11.28 24.61
N ARG A 9 2.73 12.35 24.59
CA ARG A 9 1.82 12.82 25.65
C ARG A 9 2.42 12.78 27.08
N THR A 10 3.73 13.12 27.18
CA THR A 10 4.43 13.20 28.46
C THR A 10 4.09 14.50 29.20
N PRO A 11 4.22 14.54 30.54
CA PRO A 11 4.03 15.80 31.31
C PRO A 11 4.88 16.96 30.78
N ALA A 12 6.11 16.68 30.33
CA ALA A 12 6.99 17.70 29.77
C ALA A 12 6.47 18.22 28.41
N ALA A 13 5.90 17.35 27.56
CA ALA A 13 5.30 17.75 26.30
C ALA A 13 4.06 18.65 26.52
N TYR A 14 3.17 18.27 27.45
CA TYR A 14 2.04 19.09 27.87
C TYR A 14 2.48 20.45 28.38
N ALA A 15 3.45 20.48 29.31
CA ALA A 15 3.97 21.74 29.87
C ALA A 15 4.60 22.64 28.82
N GLY A 16 5.33 22.05 27.86
CA GLY A 16 5.96 22.77 26.76
C GLY A 16 4.95 23.47 25.86
N VAL A 17 3.91 22.73 25.40
CA VAL A 17 2.86 23.29 24.55
C VAL A 17 2.01 24.29 25.32
N SER A 18 1.66 24.02 26.58
CA SER A 18 0.92 24.97 27.44
C SER A 18 1.68 26.28 27.66
N SER A 19 2.98 26.21 27.95
CA SER A 19 3.82 27.41 28.09
C SER A 19 3.92 28.20 26.80
N TYR A 20 3.94 27.52 25.64
CA TYR A 20 3.92 28.19 24.35
C TYR A 20 2.58 28.90 24.13
N ALA A 21 1.45 28.22 24.34
CA ALA A 21 0.12 28.77 24.18
C ALA A 21 -0.09 30.06 25.02
N GLN A 22 0.39 30.06 26.28
CA GLN A 22 0.26 31.19 27.19
C GLN A 22 1.13 32.39 26.80
N LYS A 23 2.23 32.18 26.06
CA LYS A 23 3.18 33.24 25.67
C LYS A 23 2.86 33.86 24.31
N HIS A 24 1.95 33.30 23.57
CA HIS A 24 1.60 33.72 22.22
C HIS A 24 0.13 34.14 22.14
N THR A 25 -0.25 34.78 21.04
CA THR A 25 -1.62 35.22 20.74
C THR A 25 -1.99 34.84 19.30
N GLY A 26 -3.25 35.00 18.93
CA GLY A 26 -3.74 34.73 17.58
C GLY A 26 -3.59 33.22 17.20
N ASP A 27 -3.40 32.97 15.92
CA ASP A 27 -3.36 31.60 15.34
C ASP A 27 -2.31 30.70 15.98
N ALA A 28 -1.17 31.25 16.40
CA ALA A 28 -0.12 30.47 17.05
C ALA A 28 -0.56 29.90 18.40
N ALA A 29 -1.25 30.75 19.22
CA ALA A 29 -1.82 30.30 20.48
C ALA A 29 -3.00 29.33 20.24
N ALA A 30 -3.85 29.65 19.27
CA ALA A 30 -5.00 28.81 18.90
C ALA A 30 -4.56 27.39 18.50
N ALA A 31 -3.56 27.26 17.63
CA ALA A 31 -3.03 25.97 17.22
C ALA A 31 -2.43 25.19 18.42
N ALA A 32 -1.74 25.87 19.35
CA ALA A 32 -1.21 25.23 20.55
C ALA A 32 -2.31 24.76 21.51
N TYR A 33 -3.36 25.57 21.72
CA TYR A 33 -4.52 25.17 22.52
C TYR A 33 -5.33 24.06 21.86
N LEU A 34 -5.48 24.08 20.52
CA LEU A 34 -6.12 22.98 19.77
C LEU A 34 -5.33 21.67 19.95
N SER A 35 -4.00 21.73 19.90
CA SER A 35 -3.10 20.62 20.19
C SER A 35 -3.32 20.05 21.60
N LEU A 36 -3.39 20.93 22.61
CA LEU A 36 -3.67 20.50 24.00
C LEU A 36 -5.04 19.85 24.09
N GLY A 37 -6.07 20.46 23.50
CA GLY A 37 -7.43 19.93 23.49
C GLY A 37 -7.48 18.53 22.93
N ARG A 38 -6.88 18.31 21.75
CA ARG A 38 -6.83 16.97 21.12
C ARG A 38 -6.04 15.96 21.95
N ALA A 39 -4.90 16.36 22.52
CA ALA A 39 -4.10 15.47 23.39
C ALA A 39 -4.88 15.06 24.65
N TYR A 40 -5.56 16.00 25.31
CA TYR A 40 -6.42 15.71 26.46
C TYR A 40 -7.59 14.80 26.09
N GLN A 41 -8.22 15.01 24.93
CA GLN A 41 -9.29 14.13 24.41
C GLN A 41 -8.80 12.69 24.23
N ILE A 42 -7.63 12.48 23.62
CA ILE A 42 -7.03 11.15 23.46
C ILE A 42 -6.77 10.49 24.81
N ASP A 43 -6.32 11.25 25.81
CA ASP A 43 -6.10 10.78 27.17
C ASP A 43 -7.40 10.70 28.00
N LYS A 44 -8.58 10.92 27.38
CA LYS A 44 -9.93 10.93 28.01
C LYS A 44 -10.09 11.94 29.14
N ARG A 45 -9.30 13.02 29.12
CA ARG A 45 -9.36 14.15 30.04
C ARG A 45 -10.29 15.21 29.46
N TYR A 46 -11.56 14.87 29.29
CA TYR A 46 -12.51 15.64 28.49
C TYR A 46 -12.71 17.08 28.98
N GLN A 47 -12.77 17.33 30.29
CA GLN A 47 -12.93 18.69 30.83
C GLN A 47 -11.72 19.60 30.58
N ASP A 48 -10.50 19.01 30.68
CA ASP A 48 -9.27 19.73 30.32
C ASP A 48 -9.27 20.01 28.80
N ALA A 49 -9.73 19.05 27.99
CA ALA A 49 -9.85 19.19 26.54
C ALA A 49 -10.79 20.35 26.17
N VAL A 50 -12.02 20.37 26.72
CA VAL A 50 -13.01 21.42 26.50
C VAL A 50 -12.46 22.81 26.88
N THR A 51 -11.74 22.89 28.02
CA THR A 51 -11.13 24.13 28.47
C THR A 51 -10.10 24.63 27.47
N ALA A 52 -9.22 23.75 26.98
CA ALA A 52 -8.21 24.11 25.98
C ALA A 52 -8.85 24.48 24.64
N LEU A 53 -9.86 23.73 24.18
CA LEU A 53 -10.56 24.01 22.91
C LEU A 53 -11.30 25.36 22.93
N LYS A 54 -11.93 25.72 24.06
CA LYS A 54 -12.51 27.07 24.24
C LYS A 54 -11.46 28.16 24.13
N GLN A 55 -10.24 27.93 24.65
CA GLN A 55 -9.14 28.88 24.49
C GLN A 55 -8.68 28.95 23.01
N ALA A 56 -8.61 27.82 22.31
CA ALA A 56 -8.27 27.82 20.89
C ALA A 56 -9.21 28.70 20.07
N LYS A 57 -10.51 28.54 20.25
CA LYS A 57 -11.54 29.38 19.60
C LYS A 57 -11.43 30.88 19.93
N GLN A 58 -11.10 31.21 21.18
CA GLN A 58 -10.95 32.62 21.60
C GLN A 58 -9.75 33.30 20.92
N HIS A 59 -8.74 32.56 20.54
CA HIS A 59 -7.53 33.09 19.91
C HIS A 59 -7.60 33.15 18.37
N SER A 60 -8.44 32.32 17.72
CA SER A 60 -8.59 32.32 16.27
C SER A 60 -9.99 31.83 15.84
N GLU A 61 -10.66 32.60 15.03
CA GLU A 61 -11.93 32.19 14.39
C GLU A 61 -11.71 31.17 13.30
N VAL A 62 -10.53 31.12 12.68
CA VAL A 62 -10.17 30.20 11.59
C VAL A 62 -10.27 28.75 12.03
N LEU A 63 -9.92 28.45 13.30
CA LEU A 63 -9.99 27.12 13.90
C LEU A 63 -11.25 26.90 14.74
N GLY A 64 -12.26 27.80 14.59
CA GLY A 64 -13.47 27.77 15.40
C GLY A 64 -14.31 26.49 15.19
N ASP A 65 -14.40 26.00 13.99
CA ASP A 65 -15.09 24.76 13.64
C ASP A 65 -14.43 23.53 14.30
N TYR A 66 -13.11 23.41 14.21
CA TYR A 66 -12.36 22.35 14.90
C TYR A 66 -12.52 22.41 16.41
N ALA A 67 -12.44 23.62 16.97
CA ALA A 67 -12.57 23.82 18.41
C ALA A 67 -13.97 23.45 18.92
N ASP A 68 -15.03 23.90 18.24
CA ASP A 68 -16.43 23.61 18.62
C ASP A 68 -16.76 22.14 18.40
N TYR A 69 -16.34 21.53 17.26
CA TYR A 69 -16.63 20.14 16.97
C TYR A 69 -15.95 19.21 17.98
N LEU A 70 -14.63 19.33 18.19
CA LEU A 70 -13.90 18.51 19.15
C LEU A 70 -14.37 18.75 20.61
N ALA A 71 -14.79 19.97 20.95
CA ALA A 71 -15.38 20.24 22.27
C ALA A 71 -16.74 19.56 22.42
N ALA A 72 -17.58 19.55 21.37
CA ALA A 72 -18.85 18.84 21.39
C ALA A 72 -18.68 17.33 21.55
N GLU A 73 -17.71 16.71 20.86
CA GLU A 73 -17.33 15.31 21.10
C GLU A 73 -16.95 15.07 22.57
N CYS A 74 -16.09 15.92 23.14
CA CYS A 74 -15.64 15.78 24.52
C CYS A 74 -16.77 15.96 25.55
N GLU A 75 -17.69 16.92 25.30
CA GLU A 75 -18.87 17.13 26.18
C GLU A 75 -19.82 15.92 26.11
N HIS A 76 -20.05 15.37 24.89
CA HIS A 76 -20.87 14.17 24.70
C HIS A 76 -20.25 12.95 25.40
N GLU A 77 -18.98 12.68 25.17
CA GLU A 77 -18.26 11.56 25.79
C GLU A 77 -18.20 11.63 27.33
N SER A 78 -18.33 12.86 27.89
CA SER A 78 -18.40 13.07 29.35
C SER A 78 -19.85 13.13 29.90
N GLY A 79 -20.86 12.92 29.03
CA GLY A 79 -22.26 12.90 29.43
C GLY A 79 -22.88 14.30 29.63
N HIS A 80 -22.23 15.36 29.13
CA HIS A 80 -22.75 16.72 29.20
C HIS A 80 -23.48 17.10 27.88
N ASP A 81 -24.45 16.29 27.49
CA ASP A 81 -25.13 16.38 26.20
C ASP A 81 -25.76 17.74 25.92
N ALA A 82 -26.29 18.44 26.92
CA ALA A 82 -26.82 19.79 26.74
C ALA A 82 -25.73 20.80 26.34
N ALA A 83 -24.51 20.65 26.81
CA ALA A 83 -23.39 21.49 26.41
C ALA A 83 -22.91 21.14 24.99
N ALA A 84 -22.90 19.84 24.64
CA ALA A 84 -22.59 19.37 23.30
C ALA A 84 -23.60 19.90 22.28
N GLU A 85 -24.92 19.80 22.56
CA GLU A 85 -25.98 20.35 21.71
C GLU A 85 -25.80 21.85 21.47
N ALA A 86 -25.48 22.62 22.51
CA ALA A 86 -25.28 24.07 22.40
C ALA A 86 -24.13 24.41 21.42
N LEU A 87 -23.10 23.57 21.33
CA LEU A 87 -21.98 23.73 20.39
C LEU A 87 -22.38 23.34 18.96
N LEU A 88 -23.20 22.30 18.79
CA LEU A 88 -23.58 21.75 17.48
C LEU A 88 -24.76 22.49 16.84
N LYS A 89 -25.66 23.04 17.63
CA LYS A 89 -26.83 23.76 17.13
C LYS A 89 -26.46 24.86 16.14
N GLY A 90 -26.90 24.70 14.89
CA GLY A 90 -26.58 25.62 13.80
C GLY A 90 -25.11 25.67 13.41
N PHE A 91 -24.38 24.58 13.64
CA PHE A 91 -22.93 24.46 13.37
C PHE A 91 -22.60 24.77 11.91
N ILE A 92 -23.29 24.14 10.96
CA ILE A 92 -23.05 24.33 9.51
C ILE A 92 -23.32 25.79 9.08
N ALA A 93 -24.32 26.43 9.67
CA ALA A 93 -24.60 27.85 9.36
C ALA A 93 -23.52 28.81 9.91
N ARG A 94 -22.86 28.44 11.03
CA ARG A 94 -21.72 29.20 11.57
C ARG A 94 -20.42 28.94 10.80
N TYR A 95 -20.25 27.73 10.26
CA TYR A 95 -19.03 27.25 9.61
C TYR A 95 -19.34 26.62 8.24
N PRO A 96 -19.76 27.42 7.25
CA PRO A 96 -20.22 26.89 5.96
C PRO A 96 -19.11 26.16 5.16
N ASP A 97 -17.83 26.51 5.42
CA ASP A 97 -16.67 25.92 4.75
C ASP A 97 -15.97 24.87 5.65
N THR A 98 -16.71 24.23 6.57
CA THR A 98 -16.14 23.20 7.46
C THR A 98 -16.03 21.85 6.76
N ILE A 99 -15.04 21.07 7.17
CA ILE A 99 -14.94 19.65 6.75
C ILE A 99 -15.82 18.72 7.59
N PHE A 100 -16.49 19.23 8.62
CA PHE A 100 -17.39 18.47 9.51
C PHE A 100 -18.85 18.57 9.07
N ASP A 101 -19.09 18.80 7.79
CA ASP A 101 -20.42 18.98 7.22
C ASP A 101 -21.31 17.73 7.33
N LEU A 102 -20.72 16.54 7.38
CA LEU A 102 -21.42 15.27 7.63
C LEU A 102 -21.33 14.84 9.10
N GLU A 103 -20.16 14.98 9.71
CA GLU A 103 -19.89 14.51 11.07
C GLU A 103 -20.61 15.36 12.16
N ALA A 104 -20.74 16.66 11.96
CA ALA A 104 -21.38 17.52 12.98
C ALA A 104 -22.90 17.26 13.08
N PRO A 105 -23.70 17.16 12.00
CA PRO A 105 -25.11 16.74 12.09
C PRO A 105 -25.30 15.33 12.64
N GLU A 106 -24.37 14.39 12.32
CA GLU A 106 -24.43 13.04 12.87
C GLU A 106 -24.15 13.03 14.37
N LEU A 107 -23.15 13.79 14.84
CA LEU A 107 -22.88 13.96 16.27
C LEU A 107 -24.06 14.62 16.98
N GLU A 108 -24.68 15.65 16.37
CA GLU A 108 -25.88 16.29 16.90
C GLU A 108 -27.02 15.27 17.07
N ALA A 109 -27.21 14.37 16.11
CA ALA A 109 -28.18 13.30 16.20
C ALA A 109 -27.89 12.35 17.37
N ASN A 110 -26.61 11.95 17.56
CA ASN A 110 -26.23 11.08 18.68
C ASN A 110 -26.42 11.77 20.05
N VAL A 111 -26.09 13.06 20.14
CA VAL A 111 -26.31 13.89 21.35
C VAL A 111 -27.79 14.00 21.69
N LEU A 112 -28.66 14.29 20.71
CA LEU A 112 -30.11 14.37 20.91
C LEU A 112 -30.71 13.00 21.30
N LEU A 113 -30.20 11.90 20.74
CA LEU A 113 -30.56 10.55 21.16
C LEU A 113 -30.22 10.31 22.64
N ALA A 114 -29.04 10.74 23.10
CA ALA A 114 -28.63 10.56 24.48
C ALA A 114 -29.52 11.37 25.44
N GLN A 115 -30.05 12.50 24.99
CA GLN A 115 -31.03 13.31 25.73
C GLN A 115 -32.48 12.75 25.66
N GLY A 116 -32.76 11.72 24.83
CA GLY A 116 -34.07 11.13 24.62
C GLY A 116 -34.93 11.84 23.54
N ASP A 117 -34.37 12.83 22.83
CA ASP A 117 -35.06 13.49 21.71
C ASP A 117 -34.76 12.76 20.37
N ALA A 118 -35.36 11.59 20.21
CA ALA A 118 -35.23 10.81 18.98
C ALA A 118 -35.81 11.52 17.74
N THR A 119 -36.81 12.39 17.91
CA THR A 119 -37.39 13.16 16.81
C THR A 119 -36.45 14.27 16.36
N GLY A 120 -35.80 14.94 17.30
CA GLY A 120 -34.73 15.89 17.02
C GLY A 120 -33.53 15.22 16.31
N ALA A 121 -33.11 14.09 16.83
CA ALA A 121 -32.06 13.27 16.24
C ALA A 121 -32.33 12.89 14.77
N GLN A 122 -33.54 12.45 14.49
CA GLN A 122 -33.96 12.12 13.12
C GLN A 122 -33.90 13.36 12.20
N ARG A 123 -34.34 14.51 12.67
CA ARG A 123 -34.29 15.74 11.88
C ARG A 123 -32.82 16.18 11.60
N ALA A 124 -31.93 16.11 12.58
CA ALA A 124 -30.53 16.43 12.41
C ALA A 124 -29.88 15.50 11.36
N LEU A 125 -30.08 14.18 11.50
CA LEU A 125 -29.50 13.20 10.61
C LEU A 125 -30.04 13.29 9.17
N LEU A 126 -31.32 13.62 8.98
CA LEU A 126 -31.93 13.78 7.65
C LEU A 126 -31.30 14.93 6.84
N THR A 127 -30.63 15.90 7.47
CA THR A 127 -29.99 17.00 6.75
C THR A 127 -28.83 16.55 5.85
N ILE A 128 -28.27 15.38 6.13
CA ILE A 128 -27.13 14.79 5.38
C ILE A 128 -27.52 13.51 4.62
N ALA A 129 -28.79 13.15 4.60
CA ALA A 129 -29.26 11.87 4.03
C ALA A 129 -28.88 11.68 2.55
N ASP A 130 -28.98 12.74 1.74
CA ASP A 130 -28.69 12.68 0.30
C ASP A 130 -27.26 12.24 -0.03
N VAL A 131 -26.32 12.46 0.88
CA VAL A 131 -24.90 12.15 0.70
C VAL A 131 -24.46 10.98 1.58
N ALA A 132 -24.97 10.89 2.80
CA ALA A 132 -24.44 10.00 3.84
C ALA A 132 -25.22 8.69 4.00
N GLN A 133 -26.38 8.51 3.36
CA GLN A 133 -27.29 7.39 3.64
C GLN A 133 -26.65 5.99 3.58
N ASP A 134 -25.62 5.80 2.74
CA ASP A 134 -24.90 4.54 2.59
C ASP A 134 -23.59 4.49 3.41
N MET A 135 -23.37 5.45 4.30
CA MET A 135 -22.19 5.50 5.17
C MET A 135 -22.43 4.70 6.47
N PRO A 136 -21.44 3.93 6.95
CA PRO A 136 -21.61 3.07 8.13
C PRO A 136 -22.09 3.81 9.40
N ASN A 137 -21.55 4.99 9.65
CA ASN A 137 -21.91 5.83 10.80
C ASN A 137 -23.34 6.38 10.70
N TYR A 138 -23.76 6.82 9.50
CA TYR A 138 -25.13 7.25 9.25
C TYR A 138 -26.13 6.09 9.48
N GLU A 139 -25.83 4.90 8.92
CA GLU A 139 -26.65 3.72 9.09
C GLU A 139 -26.77 3.30 10.56
N LEU A 140 -25.65 3.32 11.31
CA LEU A 140 -25.64 3.02 12.73
C LEU A 140 -26.52 3.98 13.52
N THR A 141 -26.40 5.28 13.25
CA THR A 141 -27.17 6.33 13.94
C THR A 141 -28.66 6.23 13.57
N SER A 142 -28.99 5.96 12.29
CA SER A 142 -30.36 5.69 11.83
C SER A 142 -30.97 4.49 12.56
N ALA A 143 -30.24 3.39 12.73
CA ALA A 143 -30.68 2.20 13.44
C ALA A 143 -30.92 2.47 14.94
N LYS A 144 -30.04 3.28 15.57
CA LYS A 144 -30.22 3.73 16.96
C LYS A 144 -31.50 4.57 17.12
N ILE A 145 -31.76 5.51 16.17
CA ILE A 145 -32.98 6.33 16.15
C ILE A 145 -34.23 5.42 16.03
N ALA A 146 -34.23 4.51 15.06
CA ALA A 146 -35.33 3.57 14.88
C ALA A 146 -35.61 2.75 16.16
N SER A 147 -34.57 2.29 16.84
CA SER A 147 -34.69 1.61 18.15
C SER A 147 -35.31 2.52 19.21
N ALA A 148 -34.89 3.78 19.29
CA ALA A 148 -35.35 4.74 20.29
C ALA A 148 -36.86 5.08 20.14
N ILE A 149 -37.37 5.07 18.91
CA ILE A 149 -38.81 5.29 18.61
C ILE A 149 -39.61 3.98 18.54
N ASN A 150 -39.05 2.87 19.04
CA ASN A 150 -39.67 1.53 19.09
C ASN A 150 -39.98 0.92 17.72
N GLN A 151 -39.34 1.36 16.64
CA GLN A 151 -39.41 0.74 15.31
C GLN A 151 -38.41 -0.43 15.22
N ASN A 152 -38.61 -1.46 16.05
CA ASN A 152 -37.62 -2.54 16.22
C ASN A 152 -37.36 -3.33 14.93
N VAL A 153 -38.37 -3.52 14.06
CA VAL A 153 -38.20 -4.21 12.77
C VAL A 153 -37.28 -3.41 11.84
N GLU A 154 -37.46 -2.10 11.78
CA GLU A 154 -36.64 -1.22 10.97
C GLU A 154 -35.20 -1.11 11.55
N ALA A 155 -35.07 -1.01 12.87
CA ALA A 155 -33.79 -1.04 13.54
C ALA A 155 -32.99 -2.33 13.23
N GLU A 156 -33.65 -3.49 13.32
CA GLU A 156 -33.06 -4.78 12.97
C GLU A 156 -32.59 -4.80 11.50
N ARG A 157 -33.44 -4.32 10.59
CA ARG A 157 -33.12 -4.24 9.15
C ARG A 157 -31.86 -3.39 8.89
N LEU A 158 -31.78 -2.21 9.53
CA LEU A 158 -30.64 -1.30 9.37
C LEU A 158 -29.36 -1.88 9.99
N TYR A 159 -29.41 -2.47 11.19
CA TYR A 159 -28.23 -3.13 11.78
C TYR A 159 -27.74 -4.30 10.93
N LYS A 160 -28.64 -5.10 10.35
CA LYS A 160 -28.26 -6.17 9.43
C LYS A 160 -27.63 -5.63 8.15
N HIS A 161 -28.24 -4.60 7.57
CA HIS A 161 -27.72 -3.96 6.37
C HIS A 161 -26.29 -3.44 6.60
N LEU A 162 -26.07 -2.71 7.68
CA LEU A 162 -24.75 -2.24 8.08
C LEU A 162 -23.73 -3.38 8.24
N LEU A 163 -24.11 -4.45 8.96
CA LEU A 163 -23.22 -5.58 9.21
C LEU A 163 -22.83 -6.31 7.92
N LEU A 164 -23.75 -6.45 6.98
CA LEU A 164 -23.54 -7.23 5.75
C LEU A 164 -22.84 -6.43 4.65
N ASN A 165 -23.12 -5.13 4.52
CA ASN A 165 -22.56 -4.30 3.48
C ASN A 165 -21.23 -3.64 3.90
N HIS A 166 -21.05 -3.37 5.20
CA HIS A 166 -19.86 -2.73 5.76
C HIS A 166 -19.17 -3.58 6.86
N PRO A 167 -18.93 -4.88 6.64
CA PRO A 167 -18.48 -5.80 7.68
C PRO A 167 -17.12 -5.45 8.30
N LEU A 168 -16.33 -4.61 7.62
CA LEU A 168 -15.00 -4.20 8.07
C LEU A 168 -15.00 -2.83 8.76
N ALA A 169 -16.13 -2.12 8.77
CA ALA A 169 -16.28 -0.85 9.46
C ALA A 169 -16.32 -1.05 10.98
N SER A 170 -15.87 -0.05 11.74
CA SER A 170 -15.93 -0.06 13.21
C SER A 170 -17.37 -0.16 13.74
N GLU A 171 -18.30 0.45 13.03
CA GLU A 171 -19.74 0.48 13.30
C GLU A 171 -20.39 -0.91 13.22
N ALA A 172 -19.81 -1.82 12.41
CA ALA A 172 -20.31 -3.18 12.26
C ALA A 172 -20.28 -3.99 13.57
N GLU A 173 -19.28 -3.73 14.44
CA GLU A 173 -19.22 -4.38 15.77
C GLU A 173 -20.38 -3.91 16.67
N ALA A 174 -20.67 -2.61 16.65
CA ALA A 174 -21.81 -2.06 17.39
C ALA A 174 -23.15 -2.61 16.85
N ALA A 175 -23.30 -2.70 15.52
CA ALA A 175 -24.47 -3.30 14.90
C ALA A 175 -24.64 -4.77 15.29
N ARG A 176 -23.59 -5.56 15.28
CA ARG A 176 -23.58 -6.96 15.73
C ARG A 176 -24.01 -7.10 17.19
N ALA A 177 -23.43 -6.29 18.08
CA ALA A 177 -23.77 -6.30 19.49
C ALA A 177 -25.28 -5.98 19.72
N ARG A 178 -25.83 -5.05 18.95
CA ARG A 178 -27.26 -4.71 19.02
C ARG A 178 -28.15 -5.82 18.48
N LEU A 179 -27.81 -6.44 17.35
CA LEU A 179 -28.51 -7.60 16.82
C LEU A 179 -28.54 -8.76 17.81
N THR A 180 -27.41 -9.02 18.49
CA THR A 180 -27.30 -10.03 19.54
C THR A 180 -28.25 -9.69 20.71
N ALA A 181 -28.25 -8.44 21.19
CA ALA A 181 -29.10 -7.98 22.28
C ALA A 181 -30.61 -8.05 21.91
N MET A 182 -30.96 -7.89 20.65
CA MET A 182 -32.32 -8.04 20.13
C MET A 182 -32.74 -9.51 19.91
N GLY A 183 -31.80 -10.46 20.05
CA GLY A 183 -32.01 -11.87 19.72
C GLY A 183 -32.06 -12.13 18.20
N ALA A 184 -31.72 -11.16 17.39
CA ALA A 184 -31.83 -11.19 15.93
C ALA A 184 -30.55 -11.70 15.22
N GLU A 185 -29.46 -11.96 15.92
CA GLU A 185 -28.24 -12.53 15.34
C GLU A 185 -28.47 -13.93 14.74
N THR A 186 -29.39 -14.69 15.32
CA THR A 186 -29.81 -16.00 14.83
C THR A 186 -30.69 -15.93 13.57
N SER A 187 -31.09 -14.74 13.13
CA SER A 187 -31.92 -14.54 11.93
C SER A 187 -31.10 -14.37 10.64
N LEU A 188 -29.75 -14.35 10.74
CA LEU A 188 -28.89 -14.37 9.55
C LEU A 188 -28.95 -15.73 8.87
N THR A 189 -29.16 -15.69 7.55
CA THR A 189 -29.19 -16.91 6.73
C THR A 189 -27.76 -17.47 6.57
N PRO A 190 -27.61 -18.77 6.26
CA PRO A 190 -26.32 -19.36 5.95
C PRO A 190 -25.54 -18.60 4.85
N THR A 191 -26.26 -18.06 3.86
CA THR A 191 -25.66 -17.27 2.77
C THR A 191 -25.08 -15.94 3.28
N GLU A 192 -25.82 -15.22 4.13
CA GLU A 192 -25.36 -13.96 4.75
C GLU A 192 -24.15 -14.19 5.66
N LEU A 193 -24.22 -15.24 6.48
CA LEU A 193 -23.09 -15.65 7.34
C LEU A 193 -21.86 -16.04 6.51
N ARG A 194 -22.05 -16.65 5.34
CA ARG A 194 -20.99 -16.96 4.41
C ARG A 194 -20.37 -15.70 3.84
N SER A 195 -21.17 -14.76 3.33
CA SER A 195 -20.70 -13.48 2.79
C SER A 195 -19.89 -12.69 3.81
N LEU A 196 -20.33 -12.67 5.05
CA LEU A 196 -19.62 -12.01 6.14
C LEU A 196 -18.24 -12.63 6.42
N GLY A 197 -18.18 -13.96 6.49
CA GLY A 197 -16.91 -14.67 6.65
C GLY A 197 -15.95 -14.48 5.46
N ASP A 198 -16.50 -14.50 4.22
CA ASP A 198 -15.73 -14.28 3.01
C ASP A 198 -15.16 -12.83 2.96
N ALA A 199 -15.89 -11.82 3.45
CA ALA A 199 -15.38 -10.46 3.58
C ALA A 199 -14.17 -10.39 4.53
N TYR A 200 -14.22 -11.05 5.69
CA TYR A 200 -13.07 -11.15 6.61
C TYR A 200 -11.91 -11.91 5.99
N TYR A 201 -12.17 -13.02 5.30
CA TYR A 201 -11.14 -13.78 4.60
C TYR A 201 -10.42 -12.95 3.54
N ASN A 202 -11.18 -12.24 2.70
CA ASN A 202 -10.65 -11.40 1.63
C ASN A 202 -9.86 -10.18 2.18
N ALA A 203 -10.23 -9.69 3.36
CA ALA A 203 -9.49 -8.65 4.08
C ALA A 203 -8.23 -9.17 4.81
N GLY A 204 -7.92 -10.47 4.72
CA GLY A 204 -6.80 -11.09 5.41
C GLY A 204 -7.00 -11.28 6.91
N ARG A 205 -8.22 -11.02 7.43
CA ARG A 205 -8.58 -11.23 8.84
C ARG A 205 -8.89 -12.72 9.11
N TYR A 206 -7.94 -13.59 8.78
CA TYR A 206 -8.14 -15.05 8.78
C TYR A 206 -8.53 -15.61 10.15
N ASN A 207 -8.04 -15.04 11.26
CA ASN A 207 -8.43 -15.50 12.60
C ASN A 207 -9.94 -15.29 12.83
N VAL A 208 -10.46 -14.09 12.53
CA VAL A 208 -11.89 -13.77 12.71
C VAL A 208 -12.77 -14.64 11.81
N ALA A 209 -12.39 -14.77 10.53
CA ALA A 209 -13.08 -15.64 9.59
C ALA A 209 -13.08 -17.11 10.05
N ALA A 210 -11.94 -17.63 10.55
CA ALA A 210 -11.82 -18.99 11.03
C ALA A 210 -12.73 -19.27 12.22
N GLU A 211 -12.73 -18.40 13.23
CA GLU A 211 -13.58 -18.54 14.44
C GLU A 211 -15.06 -18.62 14.04
N GLN A 212 -15.50 -17.70 13.16
CA GLN A 212 -16.87 -17.68 12.66
C GLN A 212 -17.21 -18.96 11.89
N TYR A 213 -16.38 -19.37 10.94
CA TYR A 213 -16.63 -20.56 10.14
C TYR A 213 -16.61 -21.86 10.97
N HIS A 214 -15.70 -21.99 11.94
CA HIS A 214 -15.67 -23.11 12.85
C HIS A 214 -16.94 -23.20 13.70
N ALA A 215 -17.44 -22.06 14.20
CA ALA A 215 -18.69 -22.03 14.97
C ALA A 215 -19.88 -22.49 14.10
N LEU A 216 -19.97 -22.01 12.86
CA LEU A 216 -21.01 -22.39 11.90
C LEU A 216 -20.92 -23.86 11.48
N ALA A 217 -19.71 -24.36 11.25
CA ALA A 217 -19.50 -25.79 10.91
C ALA A 217 -19.97 -26.73 12.03
N ARG A 218 -19.94 -26.30 13.29
CA ARG A 218 -20.42 -27.07 14.45
C ARG A 218 -21.89 -26.85 14.77
N ASN A 219 -22.54 -25.89 14.14
CA ASN A 219 -23.94 -25.55 14.44
C ASN A 219 -24.89 -26.63 13.91
N ALA A 220 -25.45 -27.44 14.83
CA ALA A 220 -26.33 -28.55 14.51
C ALA A 220 -27.71 -28.12 13.93
N THR A 221 -28.08 -26.85 14.02
CA THR A 221 -29.31 -26.32 13.43
C THR A 221 -29.20 -26.11 11.93
N LEU A 222 -27.98 -26.03 11.40
CA LEU A 222 -27.72 -25.91 9.97
C LEU A 222 -27.75 -27.28 9.29
N ASP A 223 -28.15 -27.26 8.02
CA ASP A 223 -28.13 -28.49 7.20
C ASP A 223 -26.67 -28.99 7.01
N PRO A 224 -26.49 -30.29 6.75
CA PRO A 224 -25.16 -30.87 6.60
C PRO A 224 -24.32 -30.27 5.47
N ALA A 225 -24.94 -29.83 4.36
CA ALA A 225 -24.23 -29.25 3.22
C ALA A 225 -23.67 -27.88 3.60
N ALA A 226 -24.47 -27.04 4.27
CA ALA A 226 -24.01 -25.74 4.80
C ALA A 226 -22.84 -25.92 5.79
N ARG A 227 -22.96 -26.86 6.74
CA ARG A 227 -21.89 -27.17 7.71
C ARG A 227 -20.60 -27.60 7.04
N ASN A 228 -20.68 -28.46 6.03
CA ASN A 228 -19.53 -28.90 5.25
C ASN A 228 -18.89 -27.73 4.50
N GLY A 229 -19.70 -26.82 3.95
CA GLY A 229 -19.22 -25.61 3.30
C GLY A 229 -18.45 -24.68 4.26
N PHE A 230 -18.96 -24.51 5.47
CA PHE A 230 -18.27 -23.73 6.51
C PHE A 230 -16.99 -24.43 7.00
N ALA A 231 -16.99 -25.76 7.12
CA ALA A 231 -15.79 -26.53 7.47
C ALA A 231 -14.67 -26.33 6.44
N ALA A 232 -15.00 -26.39 5.14
CA ALA A 232 -14.04 -26.13 4.06
C ALA A 232 -13.53 -24.69 4.06
N ALA A 233 -14.38 -23.71 4.39
CA ALA A 233 -13.97 -22.31 4.53
C ALA A 233 -13.07 -22.09 5.75
N ALA A 234 -13.37 -22.71 6.88
CA ALA A 234 -12.51 -22.70 8.07
C ALA A 234 -11.14 -23.27 7.78
N ALA A 235 -11.08 -24.44 7.12
CA ALA A 235 -9.83 -25.07 6.73
C ALA A 235 -8.97 -24.18 5.80
N ALA A 236 -9.59 -23.40 4.91
CA ALA A 236 -8.85 -22.44 4.09
C ALA A 236 -8.23 -21.30 4.94
N CYS A 237 -8.93 -20.83 5.96
CA CYS A 237 -8.37 -19.88 6.93
C CYS A 237 -7.21 -20.51 7.71
N ASP A 238 -7.40 -21.73 8.21
CA ASP A 238 -6.39 -22.44 8.99
C ASP A 238 -5.13 -22.74 8.17
N PHE A 239 -5.28 -23.00 6.87
CA PHE A 239 -4.15 -23.11 5.95
C PHE A 239 -3.37 -21.78 5.85
N LYS A 240 -4.06 -20.64 5.68
CA LYS A 240 -3.41 -19.32 5.65
C LYS A 240 -2.70 -19.00 6.98
N LEU A 241 -3.21 -19.49 8.08
CA LEU A 241 -2.63 -19.35 9.44
C LEU A 241 -1.56 -20.42 9.74
N LYS A 242 -1.23 -21.31 8.79
CA LYS A 242 -0.25 -22.39 8.91
C LYS A 242 -0.56 -23.38 10.04
N ARG A 243 -1.83 -23.63 10.31
CA ARG A 243 -2.29 -24.54 11.38
C ARG A 243 -3.18 -25.67 10.92
N LEU A 244 -3.51 -25.75 9.60
CA LEU A 244 -4.26 -26.85 9.02
C LEU A 244 -3.41 -28.10 8.99
N SER A 245 -3.90 -29.19 9.59
CA SER A 245 -3.29 -30.52 9.52
C SER A 245 -3.81 -31.37 8.36
N ASP A 246 -3.02 -32.35 7.92
CA ASP A 246 -3.43 -33.33 6.90
C ASP A 246 -4.69 -34.09 7.28
N SER A 247 -4.83 -34.47 8.56
CA SER A 247 -6.00 -35.19 9.07
C SER A 247 -7.28 -34.34 8.97
N GLU A 248 -7.20 -33.07 9.29
CA GLU A 248 -8.33 -32.14 9.18
C GLU A 248 -8.72 -31.94 7.71
N ALA A 249 -7.74 -31.65 6.83
CA ALA A 249 -7.99 -31.52 5.41
C ALA A 249 -8.63 -32.77 4.77
N LYS A 250 -8.18 -33.96 5.17
CA LYS A 250 -8.75 -35.25 4.71
C LYS A 250 -10.15 -35.50 5.24
N SER A 251 -10.49 -35.00 6.43
CA SER A 251 -11.81 -35.14 7.04
C SER A 251 -12.90 -34.27 6.42
N LEU A 252 -12.52 -33.25 5.60
CA LEU A 252 -13.47 -32.43 4.88
C LEU A 252 -14.32 -33.26 3.91
N ALA A 253 -15.57 -32.88 3.74
CA ALA A 253 -16.49 -33.58 2.84
C ALA A 253 -15.99 -33.58 1.39
N ASP A 254 -16.02 -34.74 0.75
CA ASP A 254 -15.73 -34.90 -0.67
C ASP A 254 -17.01 -34.66 -1.48
N SER A 255 -17.27 -33.38 -1.80
CA SER A 255 -18.45 -32.95 -2.55
C SER A 255 -18.10 -32.61 -4.01
N ASN A 256 -19.12 -32.52 -4.87
CA ASN A 256 -18.98 -32.12 -6.27
C ASN A 256 -19.34 -30.64 -6.50
N ASP A 257 -19.02 -29.80 -5.53
CA ASP A 257 -19.22 -28.35 -5.55
C ASP A 257 -17.89 -27.60 -5.29
N ASP A 258 -17.94 -26.26 -5.13
CA ASP A 258 -16.78 -25.44 -4.83
C ASP A 258 -16.03 -25.87 -3.54
N ASN A 259 -16.72 -26.45 -2.56
CA ASN A 259 -16.10 -26.90 -1.31
C ASN A 259 -15.26 -28.16 -1.55
N GLY A 260 -15.69 -29.06 -2.44
CA GLY A 260 -14.90 -30.21 -2.88
C GLY A 260 -13.66 -29.79 -3.68
N ALA A 261 -13.79 -28.78 -4.55
CA ALA A 261 -12.64 -28.18 -5.25
C ALA A 261 -11.64 -27.56 -4.27
N ARG A 262 -12.13 -26.78 -3.31
CA ARG A 262 -11.32 -26.17 -2.24
C ARG A 262 -10.60 -27.23 -1.41
N ARG A 263 -11.29 -28.31 -1.03
CA ARG A 263 -10.67 -29.43 -0.32
C ARG A 263 -9.49 -30.02 -1.10
N LEU A 264 -9.66 -30.30 -2.39
CA LEU A 264 -8.58 -30.84 -3.22
C LEU A 264 -7.41 -29.87 -3.32
N TYR A 265 -7.68 -28.56 -3.46
CA TYR A 265 -6.67 -27.52 -3.45
C TYR A 265 -5.86 -27.51 -2.13
N LEU A 266 -6.53 -27.57 -0.99
CA LEU A 266 -5.87 -27.59 0.32
C LEU A 266 -5.00 -28.84 0.50
N LEU A 267 -5.49 -30.01 0.10
CA LEU A 267 -4.72 -31.26 0.12
C LEU A 267 -3.50 -31.17 -0.80
N MET A 268 -3.65 -30.58 -1.99
CA MET A 268 -2.56 -30.35 -2.94
C MET A 268 -1.48 -29.43 -2.34
N GLU A 269 -1.88 -28.35 -1.69
CA GLU A 269 -0.95 -27.42 -1.03
C GLU A 269 -0.20 -28.10 0.14
N LEU A 270 -0.87 -28.95 0.91
CA LEU A 270 -0.23 -29.73 1.97
C LEU A 270 0.76 -30.76 1.39
N ALA A 271 0.38 -31.47 0.31
CA ALA A 271 1.28 -32.37 -0.40
C ALA A 271 2.53 -31.64 -0.91
N ARG A 272 2.37 -30.45 -1.49
CA ARG A 272 3.47 -29.58 -1.90
C ARG A 272 4.38 -29.21 -0.73
N ASN A 273 3.81 -28.82 0.42
CA ASN A 273 4.58 -28.44 1.60
C ASN A 273 5.38 -29.60 2.21
N HIS A 274 4.97 -30.84 1.93
CA HIS A 274 5.66 -32.07 2.33
C HIS A 274 6.54 -32.66 1.23
N ASP A 275 6.80 -31.94 0.13
CA ASP A 275 7.57 -32.38 -1.03
C ASP A 275 7.05 -33.71 -1.65
N ASN A 276 5.74 -33.96 -1.57
CA ASN A 276 5.10 -35.14 -2.14
C ASN A 276 4.53 -34.85 -3.53
N ASP A 277 5.41 -34.88 -4.55
CA ASP A 277 5.09 -34.52 -5.92
C ASP A 277 4.04 -35.44 -6.56
N THR A 278 4.12 -36.71 -6.28
CA THR A 278 3.18 -37.72 -6.85
C THR A 278 1.75 -37.40 -6.39
N GLU A 279 1.56 -37.11 -5.11
CA GLU A 279 0.26 -36.79 -4.57
C GLU A 279 -0.20 -35.38 -5.04
N GLN A 280 0.71 -34.44 -5.12
CA GLN A 280 0.42 -33.10 -5.64
C GLN A 280 -0.11 -33.16 -7.08
N GLN A 281 0.59 -33.84 -7.98
CA GLN A 281 0.17 -34.04 -9.38
C GLN A 281 -1.17 -34.76 -9.49
N ARG A 282 -1.36 -35.83 -8.70
CA ARG A 282 -2.63 -36.57 -8.65
C ARG A 282 -3.80 -35.67 -8.27
N LEU A 283 -3.61 -34.79 -7.28
CA LEU A 283 -4.64 -33.88 -6.81
C LEU A 283 -4.96 -32.75 -7.82
N VAL A 284 -3.94 -32.24 -8.52
CA VAL A 284 -4.17 -31.29 -9.63
C VAL A 284 -4.98 -31.97 -10.74
N THR A 285 -4.62 -33.20 -11.15
CA THR A 285 -5.37 -33.94 -12.15
C THR A 285 -6.82 -34.20 -11.72
N GLN A 286 -7.07 -34.48 -10.44
CA GLN A 286 -8.44 -34.60 -9.92
C GLN A 286 -9.21 -33.26 -9.97
N LEU A 287 -8.56 -32.10 -9.70
CA LEU A 287 -9.16 -30.80 -9.86
C LEU A 287 -9.55 -30.54 -11.32
N GLU A 288 -8.64 -30.83 -12.27
CA GLU A 288 -8.91 -30.69 -13.71
C GLU A 288 -10.11 -31.51 -14.17
N GLN A 289 -10.19 -32.77 -13.72
CA GLN A 289 -11.25 -33.69 -14.15
C GLN A 289 -12.61 -33.35 -13.53
N ARG A 290 -12.63 -32.99 -12.26
CA ARG A 290 -13.89 -32.78 -11.51
C ARG A 290 -14.38 -31.34 -11.48
N PHE A 291 -13.45 -30.38 -11.56
CA PHE A 291 -13.74 -28.95 -11.35
C PHE A 291 -12.98 -28.06 -12.36
N PRO A 292 -13.14 -28.28 -13.68
CA PRO A 292 -12.32 -27.63 -14.72
C PRO A 292 -12.47 -26.12 -14.78
N GLU A 293 -13.56 -25.55 -14.24
CA GLU A 293 -13.82 -24.10 -14.24
C GLU A 293 -13.61 -23.45 -12.86
N SER A 294 -13.13 -24.21 -11.87
CA SER A 294 -12.98 -23.72 -10.50
C SER A 294 -11.78 -22.79 -10.36
N GLN A 295 -12.00 -21.68 -9.63
CA GLN A 295 -10.89 -20.80 -9.19
C GLN A 295 -9.80 -21.57 -8.41
N TRP A 296 -10.16 -22.66 -7.70
CA TRP A 296 -9.21 -23.48 -6.95
C TRP A 296 -8.28 -24.27 -7.86
N LEU A 297 -8.75 -24.65 -9.04
CA LEU A 297 -7.86 -25.20 -10.07
C LEU A 297 -6.86 -24.14 -10.55
N ALA A 298 -7.32 -22.92 -10.84
CA ALA A 298 -6.42 -21.84 -11.26
C ALA A 298 -5.34 -21.54 -10.21
N GLU A 299 -5.73 -21.47 -8.92
CA GLU A 299 -4.77 -21.30 -7.82
C GLU A 299 -3.80 -22.49 -7.73
N ALA A 300 -4.29 -23.72 -7.88
CA ALA A 300 -3.46 -24.95 -7.86
C ALA A 300 -2.43 -24.97 -9.01
N LEU A 301 -2.85 -24.61 -10.22
CA LEU A 301 -1.98 -24.54 -11.40
C LEU A 301 -0.87 -23.49 -11.21
N PHE A 302 -1.20 -22.31 -10.66
CA PHE A 302 -0.21 -21.27 -10.38
C PHE A 302 0.78 -21.71 -9.31
N SER A 303 0.29 -22.34 -8.25
CA SER A 303 1.12 -22.87 -7.16
C SER A 303 2.05 -23.98 -7.64
N ALA A 304 1.54 -24.93 -8.44
CA ALA A 304 2.33 -25.99 -9.04
C ALA A 304 3.40 -25.44 -10.00
N GLY A 305 3.02 -24.52 -10.88
CA GLY A 305 3.96 -23.84 -11.78
C GLY A 305 5.12 -23.17 -11.01
N ASN A 306 4.82 -22.47 -9.91
CA ASN A 306 5.86 -21.86 -9.06
C ASN A 306 6.79 -22.91 -8.42
N MET A 307 6.23 -24.03 -7.94
CA MET A 307 7.01 -25.09 -7.33
C MET A 307 8.01 -25.68 -8.32
N TYR A 308 7.55 -26.06 -9.52
CA TYR A 308 8.41 -26.65 -10.54
C TYR A 308 9.43 -25.66 -11.11
N MET A 309 9.06 -24.38 -11.23
CA MET A 309 10.01 -23.31 -11.58
C MET A 309 11.16 -23.22 -10.57
N LEU A 310 10.86 -23.23 -9.26
CA LEU A 310 11.89 -23.20 -8.20
C LEU A 310 12.78 -24.44 -8.21
N ARG A 311 12.25 -25.58 -8.60
CA ARG A 311 13.00 -26.85 -8.77
C ARG A 311 13.74 -26.95 -10.08
N LYS A 312 13.65 -25.93 -10.93
CA LYS A 312 14.28 -25.87 -12.27
C LYS A 312 13.72 -26.92 -13.27
N ASP A 313 12.56 -27.50 -12.99
CA ASP A 313 11.78 -28.28 -13.97
C ASP A 313 10.90 -27.33 -14.78
N TYR A 314 11.54 -26.63 -15.71
CA TYR A 314 10.91 -25.56 -16.47
C TYR A 314 9.85 -26.08 -17.43
N ALA A 315 10.05 -27.26 -18.02
CA ALA A 315 9.07 -27.86 -18.93
C ALA A 315 7.72 -28.11 -18.22
N THR A 316 7.75 -28.70 -17.03
CA THR A 316 6.56 -28.92 -16.21
C THR A 316 5.93 -27.61 -15.76
N ALA A 317 6.75 -26.63 -15.33
CA ALA A 317 6.27 -25.30 -14.94
C ALA A 317 5.55 -24.59 -16.08
N VAL A 318 6.11 -24.61 -17.30
CA VAL A 318 5.49 -24.03 -18.52
C VAL A 318 4.13 -24.68 -18.81
N GLY A 319 4.01 -26.00 -18.63
CA GLY A 319 2.74 -26.71 -18.80
C GLY A 319 1.65 -26.14 -17.88
N TYR A 320 1.92 -26.04 -16.59
CA TYR A 320 0.96 -25.50 -15.60
C TYR A 320 0.60 -24.02 -15.85
N TYR A 321 1.58 -23.19 -16.11
CA TYR A 321 1.35 -21.77 -16.39
C TYR A 321 0.56 -21.54 -17.68
N SER A 322 0.88 -22.27 -18.75
CA SER A 322 0.18 -22.18 -20.03
C SER A 322 -1.26 -22.65 -19.91
N TYR A 323 -1.50 -23.73 -19.17
CA TYR A 323 -2.85 -24.23 -18.90
C TYR A 323 -3.69 -23.18 -18.16
N LEU A 324 -3.14 -22.58 -17.10
CA LEU A 324 -3.81 -21.52 -16.36
C LEU A 324 -4.19 -20.36 -17.28
N ALA A 325 -3.23 -19.82 -18.04
CA ALA A 325 -3.45 -18.66 -18.89
C ALA A 325 -4.49 -18.93 -20.00
N ALA A 326 -4.52 -20.15 -20.54
CA ALA A 326 -5.44 -20.54 -21.61
C ALA A 326 -6.88 -20.73 -21.11
N HIS A 327 -7.06 -21.35 -19.93
CA HIS A 327 -8.38 -21.72 -19.42
C HIS A 327 -8.96 -20.68 -18.45
N PHE A 328 -8.11 -19.87 -17.81
CA PHE A 328 -8.51 -18.85 -16.85
C PHE A 328 -7.94 -17.45 -17.20
N PRO A 329 -8.19 -16.91 -18.42
CA PRO A 329 -7.52 -15.69 -18.89
C PRO A 329 -7.83 -14.45 -18.05
N ASN A 330 -8.94 -14.43 -17.31
CA ASN A 330 -9.35 -13.34 -16.42
C ASN A 330 -8.93 -13.56 -14.95
N HIS A 331 -8.24 -14.65 -14.64
CA HIS A 331 -7.75 -14.89 -13.28
C HIS A 331 -6.66 -13.88 -12.92
N LYS A 332 -6.60 -13.44 -11.67
CA LYS A 332 -5.61 -12.46 -11.18
C LYS A 332 -4.14 -12.81 -11.49
N ASN A 333 -3.83 -14.09 -11.59
CA ASN A 333 -2.48 -14.61 -11.88
C ASN A 333 -2.28 -14.94 -13.37
N ALA A 334 -3.27 -14.74 -14.24
CA ALA A 334 -3.19 -15.17 -15.65
C ALA A 334 -2.06 -14.47 -16.43
N ALA A 335 -1.97 -13.14 -16.29
CA ALA A 335 -0.91 -12.36 -16.95
C ALA A 335 0.48 -12.80 -16.49
N ALA A 336 0.67 -12.97 -15.18
CA ALA A 336 1.95 -13.42 -14.61
C ALA A 336 2.30 -14.86 -15.01
N ALA A 337 1.31 -15.76 -15.05
CA ALA A 337 1.51 -17.13 -15.51
C ALA A 337 1.89 -17.19 -17.00
N HIS A 338 1.17 -16.45 -17.84
CA HIS A 338 1.47 -16.38 -19.28
C HIS A 338 2.88 -15.82 -19.54
N TRP A 339 3.24 -14.73 -18.86
CA TRP A 339 4.60 -14.19 -18.92
C TRP A 339 5.67 -15.21 -18.49
N ARG A 340 5.46 -15.90 -17.35
CA ARG A 340 6.42 -16.91 -16.87
C ARG A 340 6.56 -18.08 -17.83
N ALA A 341 5.47 -18.54 -18.44
CA ALA A 341 5.54 -19.58 -19.46
C ALA A 341 6.41 -19.15 -20.65
N GLY A 342 6.22 -17.93 -21.15
CA GLY A 342 7.05 -17.36 -22.23
C GLY A 342 8.52 -17.22 -21.82
N TRP A 343 8.77 -16.71 -20.62
CA TRP A 343 10.13 -16.55 -20.09
C TRP A 343 10.87 -17.87 -19.92
N LEU A 344 10.21 -18.87 -19.32
CA LEU A 344 10.82 -20.19 -19.15
C LEU A 344 11.04 -20.90 -20.48
N SER A 345 10.15 -20.75 -21.46
CA SER A 345 10.37 -21.24 -22.84
C SER A 345 11.59 -20.57 -23.46
N TYR A 346 11.80 -19.27 -23.24
CA TYR A 346 13.03 -18.58 -23.68
C TYR A 346 14.29 -19.19 -23.02
N ARG A 347 14.25 -19.45 -21.72
CA ARG A 347 15.35 -20.04 -20.96
C ARG A 347 15.71 -21.47 -21.43
N GLU A 348 14.72 -22.24 -21.90
CA GLU A 348 14.91 -23.57 -22.48
C GLU A 348 15.35 -23.53 -23.96
N GLY A 349 15.52 -22.34 -24.53
CA GLY A 349 15.89 -22.19 -25.94
C GLY A 349 14.76 -22.45 -26.93
N LEU A 350 13.52 -22.57 -26.47
CA LEU A 350 12.31 -22.73 -27.29
C LEU A 350 11.86 -21.37 -27.84
N PHE A 351 12.75 -20.74 -28.61
CA PHE A 351 12.57 -19.34 -29.06
C PHE A 351 11.28 -19.10 -29.87
N PRO A 352 10.81 -19.99 -30.76
CA PRO A 352 9.54 -19.79 -31.47
C PRO A 352 8.34 -19.72 -30.51
N ASP A 353 8.31 -20.59 -29.48
CA ASP A 353 7.25 -20.59 -28.47
C ASP A 353 7.33 -19.33 -27.58
N ALA A 354 8.52 -18.97 -27.14
CA ALA A 354 8.74 -17.75 -26.39
C ALA A 354 8.29 -16.50 -27.17
N ALA A 355 8.65 -16.40 -28.46
CA ALA A 355 8.24 -15.29 -29.33
C ALA A 355 6.72 -15.19 -29.43
N ARG A 356 6.03 -16.31 -29.69
CA ARG A 356 4.57 -16.35 -29.73
C ARG A 356 3.96 -15.91 -28.40
N MET A 357 4.45 -16.42 -27.27
CA MET A 357 3.94 -16.05 -25.95
C MET A 357 4.19 -14.56 -25.62
N PHE A 358 5.34 -14.01 -26.01
CA PHE A 358 5.59 -12.57 -25.82
C PHE A 358 4.64 -11.71 -26.66
N ASP A 359 4.39 -12.06 -27.91
CA ASP A 359 3.42 -11.37 -28.78
C ASP A 359 1.99 -11.49 -28.21
N GLU A 360 1.62 -12.67 -27.68
CA GLU A 360 0.34 -12.89 -27.02
C GLU A 360 0.22 -12.09 -25.70
N GLN A 361 1.28 -12.04 -24.87
CA GLN A 361 1.32 -11.23 -23.65
C GLN A 361 1.03 -9.75 -23.91
N ILE A 362 1.70 -9.22 -24.92
CA ILE A 362 1.53 -7.82 -25.34
C ILE A 362 0.09 -7.55 -25.78
N ARG A 363 -0.52 -8.49 -26.50
CA ARG A 363 -1.89 -8.35 -27.04
C ARG A 363 -2.98 -8.58 -25.98
N LEU A 364 -2.84 -9.61 -25.15
CA LEU A 364 -3.87 -10.04 -24.17
C LEU A 364 -3.84 -9.24 -22.88
N TYR A 365 -2.65 -8.84 -22.44
CA TYR A 365 -2.43 -8.18 -21.14
C TYR A 365 -1.66 -6.85 -21.26
N PRO A 366 -2.09 -5.92 -22.14
CA PRO A 366 -1.31 -4.71 -22.45
C PRO A 366 -1.08 -3.78 -21.23
N THR A 367 -1.90 -3.90 -20.19
CA THR A 367 -1.78 -3.10 -18.96
C THR A 367 -1.06 -3.81 -17.82
N ALA A 368 -0.66 -5.07 -18.02
CA ALA A 368 0.07 -5.83 -17.01
C ALA A 368 1.50 -5.30 -16.84
N THR A 369 2.05 -5.42 -15.64
CA THR A 369 3.43 -5.00 -15.33
C THR A 369 4.45 -5.77 -16.15
N GLU A 370 4.16 -7.02 -16.47
CA GLU A 370 4.99 -7.93 -17.26
C GLU A 370 5.10 -7.55 -18.74
N SER A 371 4.21 -6.66 -19.22
CA SER A 371 4.22 -6.27 -20.65
C SER A 371 5.46 -5.48 -21.06
N ALA A 372 6.09 -4.75 -20.12
CA ALA A 372 7.37 -4.11 -20.35
C ALA A 372 8.48 -5.15 -20.61
N ALA A 373 8.50 -6.22 -19.83
CA ALA A 373 9.41 -7.35 -20.01
C ALA A 373 9.16 -8.07 -21.34
N ALA A 374 7.90 -8.36 -21.66
CA ALA A 374 7.53 -9.02 -22.92
C ALA A 374 7.99 -8.24 -24.17
N LEU A 375 7.76 -6.91 -24.18
CA LEU A 375 8.25 -6.04 -25.25
C LEU A 375 9.78 -6.06 -25.38
N TYR A 376 10.49 -5.96 -24.26
CA TYR A 376 11.94 -5.99 -24.24
C TYR A 376 12.49 -7.31 -24.77
N TRP A 377 12.02 -8.45 -24.22
CA TRP A 377 12.50 -9.77 -24.61
C TRP A 377 12.06 -10.17 -26.01
N ARG A 378 10.91 -9.69 -26.51
CA ARG A 378 10.56 -9.83 -27.93
C ARG A 378 11.52 -9.06 -28.80
N GLY A 379 11.93 -7.86 -28.41
CA GLY A 379 13.00 -7.10 -29.04
C GLY A 379 14.33 -7.86 -29.06
N ARG A 380 14.71 -8.52 -27.97
CA ARG A 380 15.91 -9.37 -27.89
C ARG A 380 15.86 -10.55 -28.87
N LEU A 381 14.71 -11.21 -29.03
CA LEU A 381 14.55 -12.28 -30.01
C LEU A 381 14.68 -11.74 -31.46
N PHE A 382 14.05 -10.62 -31.79
CA PHE A 382 14.23 -9.97 -33.10
C PHE A 382 15.70 -9.63 -33.38
N GLU A 383 16.42 -9.18 -32.37
CA GLU A 383 17.85 -8.84 -32.49
C GLU A 383 18.72 -10.09 -32.66
N LEU A 384 18.59 -11.07 -31.77
CA LEU A 384 19.54 -12.18 -31.64
C LEU A 384 19.22 -13.38 -32.56
N GLN A 385 17.93 -13.70 -32.68
CA GLN A 385 17.49 -14.89 -33.42
C GLN A 385 17.03 -14.54 -34.86
N ASP A 386 16.09 -13.62 -34.96
CA ASP A 386 15.44 -13.29 -36.23
C ASP A 386 16.30 -12.37 -37.11
N LYS A 387 17.34 -11.72 -36.55
CA LYS A 387 18.21 -10.75 -37.21
C LYS A 387 17.44 -9.59 -37.85
N GLN A 388 16.42 -9.10 -37.15
CA GLN A 388 15.55 -8.01 -37.61
C GLN A 388 15.72 -6.76 -36.71
N PRO A 389 16.82 -6.01 -36.86
CA PRO A 389 17.14 -4.90 -35.94
C PRO A 389 16.11 -3.76 -35.97
N ALA A 390 15.39 -3.59 -37.06
CA ALA A 390 14.32 -2.58 -37.14
C ALA A 390 13.12 -2.92 -36.23
N LEU A 391 12.71 -4.19 -36.19
CA LEU A 391 11.63 -4.67 -35.29
C LEU A 391 12.12 -4.70 -33.83
N ALA A 392 13.36 -5.09 -33.60
CA ALA A 392 13.96 -5.00 -32.27
C ALA A 392 13.90 -3.55 -31.76
N ALA A 393 14.35 -2.59 -32.58
CA ALA A 393 14.33 -1.18 -32.21
C ALA A 393 12.92 -0.63 -31.99
N ALA A 394 11.90 -1.08 -32.74
CA ALA A 394 10.51 -0.69 -32.52
C ALA A 394 9.99 -1.12 -31.14
N ASN A 395 10.28 -2.36 -30.75
CA ASN A 395 9.96 -2.88 -29.41
C ASN A 395 10.67 -2.09 -28.31
N TYR A 396 11.98 -1.88 -28.41
CA TYR A 396 12.76 -1.11 -27.44
C TYR A 396 12.25 0.33 -27.28
N ARG A 397 11.92 1.02 -28.40
CA ARG A 397 11.33 2.37 -28.33
C ARG A 397 9.98 2.39 -27.64
N THR A 398 9.15 1.37 -27.87
CA THR A 398 7.87 1.24 -27.17
C THR A 398 8.09 1.11 -25.66
N VAL A 399 9.05 0.30 -25.23
CA VAL A 399 9.40 0.21 -23.80
C VAL A 399 9.87 1.56 -23.26
N VAL A 400 10.79 2.24 -23.96
CA VAL A 400 11.32 3.55 -23.54
C VAL A 400 10.22 4.61 -23.46
N SER A 401 9.27 4.63 -24.40
CA SER A 401 8.21 5.65 -24.42
C SER A 401 7.11 5.40 -23.37
N ARG A 402 6.83 4.14 -23.01
CA ARG A 402 5.71 3.76 -22.16
C ARG A 402 6.08 3.49 -20.72
N TYR A 403 7.33 3.08 -20.47
CA TYR A 403 7.82 2.63 -19.18
C TYR A 403 9.11 3.36 -18.77
N GLN A 404 9.18 4.64 -19.02
CA GLN A 404 10.35 5.51 -19.13
C GLN A 404 11.50 5.22 -18.15
N HIS A 405 11.22 5.00 -16.88
CA HIS A 405 12.23 4.78 -15.84
C HIS A 405 12.35 3.32 -15.40
N TYR A 406 11.53 2.43 -15.96
CA TYR A 406 11.59 1.01 -15.60
C TYR A 406 12.92 0.39 -16.04
N PHE A 407 13.33 -0.68 -15.34
CA PHE A 407 14.53 -1.45 -15.65
C PHE A 407 14.65 -1.78 -17.16
N TYR A 408 13.57 -2.28 -17.77
CA TYR A 408 13.57 -2.61 -19.19
C TYR A 408 13.70 -1.41 -20.11
N ALA A 409 13.30 -0.21 -19.70
CA ALA A 409 13.52 1.00 -20.49
C ALA A 409 15.01 1.38 -20.48
N GLN A 410 15.68 1.22 -19.36
CA GLN A 410 17.13 1.42 -19.24
C GLN A 410 17.88 0.43 -20.14
N MET A 411 17.53 -0.86 -20.06
CA MET A 411 18.11 -1.89 -20.94
C MET A 411 17.80 -1.62 -22.41
N SER A 412 16.59 -1.18 -22.75
CA SER A 412 16.19 -0.84 -24.11
C SER A 412 17.00 0.33 -24.68
N ARG A 413 17.27 1.38 -23.89
CA ARG A 413 18.15 2.49 -24.32
C ARG A 413 19.57 2.01 -24.63
N GLN A 414 20.13 1.14 -23.79
CA GLN A 414 21.45 0.53 -24.04
C GLN A 414 21.44 -0.28 -25.34
N ARG A 415 20.39 -1.07 -25.58
CA ARG A 415 20.27 -1.86 -26.83
C ARG A 415 20.13 -0.98 -28.07
N LEU A 416 19.29 0.06 -28.00
CA LEU A 416 19.17 1.03 -29.10
C LEU A 416 20.50 1.70 -29.44
N SER A 417 21.25 2.10 -28.41
CA SER A 417 22.60 2.66 -28.58
C SER A 417 23.55 1.65 -29.23
N THR A 418 23.57 0.40 -28.78
CA THR A 418 24.39 -0.67 -29.33
C THR A 418 24.07 -0.94 -30.80
N LEU A 419 22.78 -0.87 -31.16
CA LEU A 419 22.30 -1.07 -32.53
C LEU A 419 22.50 0.17 -33.42
N GLY A 420 22.99 1.29 -32.89
CA GLY A 420 23.10 2.55 -33.61
C GLY A 420 21.74 3.13 -34.04
N GLN A 421 20.67 2.78 -33.32
CA GLN A 421 19.31 3.19 -33.64
C GLN A 421 18.90 4.43 -32.84
N PRO A 422 18.19 5.41 -33.44
CA PRO A 422 17.74 6.59 -32.71
C PRO A 422 16.71 6.23 -31.65
N MET A 423 16.71 6.98 -30.53
CA MET A 423 15.79 6.79 -29.41
C MET A 423 14.32 7.09 -29.77
N THR A 424 14.11 8.07 -30.65
CA THR A 424 12.78 8.49 -31.08
C THR A 424 12.67 8.43 -32.60
N VAL A 425 11.56 7.88 -33.09
CA VAL A 425 11.18 7.95 -34.52
C VAL A 425 9.68 8.30 -34.55
N ALA A 426 9.31 9.27 -35.35
CA ALA A 426 7.91 9.54 -35.62
C ALA A 426 7.24 8.28 -36.22
N GLN A 427 6.30 7.66 -35.52
CA GLN A 427 5.47 6.53 -35.97
C GLN A 427 5.96 5.08 -35.75
N THR A 428 6.40 4.69 -34.58
CA THR A 428 6.48 3.25 -34.29
C THR A 428 5.99 2.94 -32.86
N GLU A 429 4.73 3.25 -32.59
CA GLU A 429 4.04 2.65 -31.44
C GLU A 429 3.39 1.35 -31.89
N ILE A 430 3.59 0.28 -31.12
CA ILE A 430 2.84 -0.96 -31.29
C ILE A 430 1.37 -0.62 -31.03
N GLU A 431 0.52 -0.90 -31.99
CA GLU A 431 -0.89 -0.55 -31.97
C GLU A 431 -1.57 -1.12 -30.72
N GLY A 432 -2.32 -0.29 -29.98
CA GLY A 432 -3.00 -0.69 -28.75
C GLY A 432 -2.32 -0.28 -27.42
N PHE A 433 -1.05 0.10 -27.43
CA PHE A 433 -0.38 0.64 -26.24
C PHE A 433 -0.67 2.14 -26.07
N LYS A 434 -1.69 2.48 -25.30
CA LYS A 434 -1.97 3.88 -24.92
C LYS A 434 -1.20 4.26 -23.65
N ALA A 435 -0.55 5.43 -23.68
CA ALA A 435 0.00 6.01 -22.46
C ALA A 435 -1.13 6.25 -21.45
N ARG A 436 -0.86 5.99 -20.15
CA ARG A 436 -1.80 6.41 -19.11
C ARG A 436 -1.81 7.93 -19.06
N PRO A 437 -2.99 8.58 -19.04
CA PRO A 437 -3.03 10.04 -18.93
C PRO A 437 -2.41 10.45 -17.60
N ILE A 438 -1.52 11.44 -17.65
CA ILE A 438 -1.02 12.12 -16.47
C ILE A 438 -2.05 13.20 -16.13
N PRO A 439 -2.56 13.30 -14.89
CA PRO A 439 -3.48 14.35 -14.52
C PRO A 439 -2.81 15.72 -14.68
N HIS A 440 -3.60 16.76 -14.93
CA HIS A 440 -3.08 18.12 -14.96
C HIS A 440 -2.62 18.51 -13.54
N LEU A 441 -1.33 18.71 -13.37
CA LEU A 441 -0.71 19.04 -12.10
C LEU A 441 -0.10 20.44 -12.16
N THR A 442 -0.23 21.18 -11.06
CA THR A 442 0.43 22.48 -10.87
C THR A 442 1.17 22.53 -9.54
N ASP A 443 2.27 23.27 -9.48
CA ASP A 443 2.99 23.63 -8.26
C ASP A 443 2.69 25.08 -7.80
N VAL A 444 1.72 25.72 -8.45
CA VAL A 444 1.20 27.03 -8.08
C VAL A 444 -0.07 26.83 -7.27
N PHE A 445 -0.05 27.29 -6.03
CA PHE A 445 -1.20 27.20 -5.11
C PHE A 445 -2.04 28.47 -5.16
N PRO A 446 -3.37 28.38 -5.00
CA PRO A 446 -4.20 29.58 -4.84
C PRO A 446 -3.77 30.36 -3.58
N ALA A 447 -3.45 31.65 -3.77
CA ALA A 447 -2.92 32.48 -2.69
C ALA A 447 -3.96 32.70 -1.57
N ASP A 448 -5.23 32.73 -1.93
CA ASP A 448 -6.35 33.07 -1.07
C ASP A 448 -7.18 31.89 -0.60
N SER A 449 -6.69 30.66 -0.78
CA SER A 449 -7.41 29.46 -0.31
C SER A 449 -7.46 29.43 1.23
N PRO A 450 -8.66 29.53 1.83
CA PRO A 450 -8.82 29.41 3.29
C PRO A 450 -8.42 28.01 3.77
N HIS A 451 -8.63 26.98 2.96
CA HIS A 451 -8.31 25.59 3.27
C HIS A 451 -6.81 25.35 3.40
N ILE A 452 -5.98 25.97 2.54
CA ILE A 452 -4.50 25.86 2.67
C ILE A 452 -4.03 26.55 3.98
N ALA A 453 -4.57 27.72 4.29
CA ALA A 453 -4.23 28.43 5.52
C ALA A 453 -4.62 27.62 6.76
N LYS A 454 -5.84 27.06 6.77
CA LYS A 454 -6.36 26.22 7.84
C LYS A 454 -5.56 24.91 7.95
N ALA A 455 -5.25 24.23 6.84
CA ALA A 455 -4.44 23.01 6.81
C ALA A 455 -3.06 23.22 7.47
N ARG A 456 -2.43 24.36 7.25
CA ARG A 456 -1.16 24.71 7.92
C ARG A 456 -1.33 24.91 9.43
N LEU A 457 -2.44 25.51 9.87
CA LEU A 457 -2.71 25.71 11.30
C LEU A 457 -3.00 24.39 12.02
N ILE A 458 -3.80 23.52 11.45
CA ILE A 458 -4.07 22.19 12.03
C ILE A 458 -2.81 21.29 12.03
N ALA A 459 -1.93 21.44 11.03
CA ALA A 459 -0.62 20.81 11.03
C ALA A 459 0.28 21.33 12.18
N ASN A 460 0.27 22.66 12.41
CA ASN A 460 0.95 23.28 13.56
C ASN A 460 0.39 22.76 14.90
N ALA A 461 -0.89 22.41 14.94
CA ALA A 461 -1.53 21.77 16.09
C ALA A 461 -1.23 20.27 16.22
N GLY A 462 -0.62 19.64 15.21
CA GLY A 462 -0.35 18.21 15.19
C GLY A 462 -1.55 17.33 14.82
N LEU A 463 -2.63 17.92 14.30
CA LEU A 463 -3.85 17.22 13.87
C LEU A 463 -3.69 16.71 12.41
N ASN A 464 -2.68 15.88 12.20
CA ASN A 464 -2.26 15.49 10.86
C ASN A 464 -3.33 14.73 10.06
N ASP A 465 -4.26 14.04 10.71
CA ASP A 465 -5.30 13.24 10.06
C ASP A 465 -6.32 14.10 9.29
N TYR A 466 -6.43 15.38 9.62
CA TYR A 466 -7.34 16.31 8.95
C TYR A 466 -6.72 17.10 7.80
N ILE A 467 -5.38 17.09 7.63
CA ILE A 467 -4.69 17.93 6.62
C ILE A 467 -5.19 17.61 5.21
N GLY A 468 -5.24 16.34 4.86
CA GLY A 468 -5.68 15.91 3.52
C GLY A 468 -7.16 16.21 3.27
N GLN A 469 -8.02 16.03 4.28
CA GLN A 469 -9.45 16.33 4.20
C GLN A 469 -9.69 17.83 4.02
N GLU A 470 -9.00 18.66 4.81
CA GLU A 470 -9.10 20.10 4.71
C GLU A 470 -8.69 20.62 3.32
N LEU A 471 -7.60 20.10 2.76
CA LEU A 471 -7.17 20.48 1.42
C LEU A 471 -8.13 19.95 0.33
N ALA A 472 -8.72 18.77 0.52
CA ALA A 472 -9.67 18.19 -0.43
C ALA A 472 -11.02 18.94 -0.47
N ALA A 473 -11.33 19.73 0.55
CA ALA A 473 -12.53 20.58 0.58
C ALA A 473 -12.43 21.78 -0.38
N ASP A 474 -11.23 22.14 -0.83
CA ASP A 474 -11.07 23.18 -1.85
C ASP A 474 -11.46 22.62 -3.22
N PRO A 475 -12.40 23.28 -3.96
CA PRO A 475 -12.91 22.75 -5.24
C PRO A 475 -11.84 22.49 -6.30
N ASP A 476 -10.75 23.25 -6.30
CA ASP A 476 -9.67 23.16 -7.29
C ASP A 476 -8.50 22.27 -6.83
N SER A 477 -8.64 21.61 -5.69
CA SER A 477 -7.56 20.85 -5.04
C SER A 477 -7.06 19.63 -5.85
N GLU A 478 -7.81 19.12 -6.80
CA GLU A 478 -7.43 17.95 -7.60
C GLU A 478 -6.05 18.11 -8.27
N SER A 479 -5.73 19.32 -8.72
CA SER A 479 -4.49 19.63 -9.42
C SER A 479 -3.27 19.90 -8.53
N TRP A 480 -3.46 20.27 -7.25
CA TRP A 480 -2.39 20.72 -6.35
C TRP A 480 -2.50 20.21 -4.90
N GLY A 481 -3.66 19.75 -4.47
CA GLY A 481 -3.94 19.41 -3.06
C GLY A 481 -2.95 18.38 -2.48
N ALA A 482 -2.64 17.34 -3.23
CA ALA A 482 -1.68 16.33 -2.81
C ALA A 482 -0.24 16.89 -2.64
N LEU A 483 0.14 17.88 -3.47
CA LEU A 483 1.43 18.57 -3.30
C LEU A 483 1.43 19.45 -2.07
N ALA A 484 0.34 20.19 -1.83
CA ALA A 484 0.18 21.03 -0.65
C ALA A 484 0.25 20.19 0.63
N GLU A 485 -0.47 19.06 0.69
CA GLU A 485 -0.40 18.08 1.79
C GLU A 485 1.05 17.63 2.02
N ALA A 486 1.71 17.21 0.97
CA ALA A 486 3.07 16.71 1.05
C ALA A 486 4.08 17.78 1.47
N GLN A 487 3.93 19.03 1.00
CA GLN A 487 4.78 20.14 1.43
C GLN A 487 4.55 20.50 2.90
N ILE A 488 3.32 20.43 3.39
CA ILE A 488 3.01 20.62 4.79
C ILE A 488 3.73 19.58 5.63
N TYR A 489 3.64 18.28 5.30
CA TYR A 489 4.39 17.24 5.99
C TYR A 489 5.90 17.46 5.93
N SER A 490 6.43 17.82 4.75
CA SER A 490 7.87 18.08 4.58
C SER A 490 8.36 19.23 5.46
N SER A 491 7.54 20.25 5.69
CA SER A 491 7.91 21.41 6.54
C SER A 491 8.14 21.03 8.01
N PHE A 492 7.62 19.89 8.45
CA PHE A 492 7.81 19.32 9.79
C PHE A 492 8.84 18.19 9.82
N GLY A 493 9.52 17.91 8.70
CA GLY A 493 10.47 16.80 8.59
C GLY A 493 9.84 15.42 8.46
N GLU A 494 8.52 15.33 8.21
CA GLU A 494 7.76 14.10 8.03
C GLU A 494 7.88 13.56 6.59
N THR A 495 9.13 13.31 6.16
CA THR A 495 9.47 12.88 4.78
C THR A 495 8.66 11.66 4.34
N PHE A 496 8.51 10.67 5.20
CA PHE A 496 7.74 9.46 4.90
C PHE A 496 6.26 9.74 4.59
N ARG A 497 5.62 10.59 5.41
CA ARG A 497 4.21 10.97 5.19
C ARG A 497 4.05 11.80 3.92
N ALA A 498 4.94 12.76 3.68
CA ALA A 498 4.96 13.57 2.47
C ALA A 498 5.05 12.71 1.20
N MET A 499 5.98 11.77 1.17
CA MET A 499 6.15 10.86 0.05
C MET A 499 4.91 9.96 -0.14
N ARG A 500 4.32 9.45 0.94
CA ARG A 500 3.11 8.61 0.87
C ARG A 500 1.89 9.36 0.35
N ALA A 501 1.72 10.64 0.71
CA ALA A 501 0.63 11.47 0.18
C ALA A 501 0.72 11.56 -1.35
N LEU A 502 1.90 11.88 -1.89
CA LEU A 502 2.10 11.93 -3.34
C LEU A 502 2.06 10.55 -4.02
N LYS A 503 2.56 9.49 -3.39
CA LYS A 503 2.45 8.13 -3.97
C LYS A 503 1.01 7.68 -4.13
N ARG A 504 0.10 8.07 -3.23
CA ARG A 504 -1.34 7.80 -3.37
C ARG A 504 -1.95 8.56 -4.55
N ALA A 505 -1.60 9.83 -4.69
CA ALA A 505 -2.12 10.69 -5.76
C ALA A 505 -1.53 10.35 -7.14
N LEU A 506 -0.27 9.93 -7.18
CA LEU A 506 0.50 9.68 -8.40
C LEU A 506 1.11 8.26 -8.40
N PRO A 507 0.29 7.20 -8.38
CA PRO A 507 0.80 5.81 -8.31
C PRO A 507 1.63 5.41 -9.53
N TYR A 508 1.52 6.16 -10.64
CA TYR A 508 2.21 5.88 -11.90
C TYR A 508 3.35 6.87 -12.20
N ALA A 509 3.75 7.71 -11.24
CA ALA A 509 4.81 8.70 -11.46
C ALA A 509 6.09 8.07 -12.06
N ALA A 510 6.50 6.89 -11.57
CA ALA A 510 7.69 6.21 -12.06
C ALA A 510 7.65 5.81 -13.56
N SER A 511 6.49 5.85 -14.22
CA SER A 511 6.37 5.62 -15.67
C SER A 511 6.31 6.91 -16.49
N ALA A 512 6.23 8.06 -15.82
CA ALA A 512 6.06 9.37 -16.44
C ALA A 512 7.42 10.03 -16.76
N PRO A 513 7.52 10.78 -17.86
CA PRO A 513 8.68 11.61 -18.12
C PRO A 513 8.90 12.65 -17.01
N ILE A 514 10.16 12.92 -16.64
CA ILE A 514 10.47 13.90 -15.58
C ILE A 514 9.83 15.27 -15.89
N ASN A 515 9.84 15.69 -17.15
CA ASN A 515 9.29 16.98 -17.57
C ASN A 515 7.76 17.02 -17.70
N SER A 516 7.06 15.90 -17.48
CA SER A 516 5.59 15.83 -17.52
C SER A 516 4.91 16.07 -16.16
N ILE A 517 5.70 16.10 -15.10
CA ILE A 517 5.27 16.38 -13.73
C ILE A 517 6.13 17.52 -13.19
N PRO A 518 5.56 18.55 -12.52
CA PRO A 518 6.36 19.64 -11.95
C PRO A 518 7.44 19.11 -11.00
N LEU A 519 8.64 19.71 -11.05
CA LEU A 519 9.80 19.23 -10.31
C LEU A 519 9.59 19.21 -8.78
N ALA A 520 8.70 20.06 -8.27
CA ALA A 520 8.32 20.06 -6.86
C ALA A 520 7.73 18.72 -6.39
N TYR A 521 6.93 18.06 -7.22
CA TYR A 521 6.39 16.72 -6.94
C TYR A 521 7.49 15.67 -6.89
N TRP A 522 8.40 15.70 -7.87
CA TRP A 522 9.52 14.76 -7.94
C TRP A 522 10.43 14.83 -6.73
N ARG A 523 10.75 16.04 -6.25
CA ARG A 523 11.62 16.25 -5.08
C ARG A 523 11.02 15.70 -3.79
N ILE A 524 9.68 15.62 -3.69
CA ILE A 524 9.01 14.99 -2.55
C ILE A 524 8.86 13.47 -2.75
N LEU A 525 8.57 13.01 -3.96
CA LEU A 525 8.52 11.57 -4.28
C LEU A 525 9.89 10.90 -4.16
N PHE A 526 10.96 11.64 -4.44
CA PHE A 526 12.35 11.20 -4.39
C PHE A 526 13.17 12.18 -3.54
N PRO A 527 12.93 12.21 -2.22
CA PRO A 527 13.63 13.11 -1.31
C PRO A 527 15.06 12.64 -1.07
N GLU A 528 15.92 13.57 -0.64
CA GLU A 528 17.33 13.35 -0.34
C GLU A 528 17.66 13.71 1.12
N PRO A 529 16.95 13.19 2.13
CA PRO A 529 17.30 13.44 3.51
C PRO A 529 18.68 12.83 3.81
N TRP A 530 19.46 13.48 4.70
CA TRP A 530 20.84 13.10 5.02
C TRP A 530 21.79 13.07 3.82
N TRP A 531 21.51 13.86 2.76
CA TRP A 531 22.25 13.83 1.50
C TRP A 531 23.77 14.03 1.67
N ASP A 532 24.19 14.93 2.57
CA ASP A 532 25.61 15.17 2.83
C ASP A 532 26.28 13.96 3.47
N THR A 533 25.62 13.27 4.40
CA THR A 533 26.10 12.02 4.98
C THR A 533 26.19 10.92 3.91
N ILE A 534 25.14 10.79 3.08
CA ILE A 534 25.13 9.81 1.98
C ILE A 534 26.28 10.06 1.02
N LYS A 535 26.49 11.29 0.56
CA LYS A 535 27.64 11.64 -0.33
C LYS A 535 28.98 11.32 0.31
N THR A 536 29.14 11.70 1.59
CA THR A 536 30.40 11.50 2.32
C THR A 536 30.73 10.01 2.47
N GLU A 537 29.78 9.22 2.93
CA GLU A 537 30.00 7.78 3.16
C GLU A 537 30.07 6.99 1.82
N SER A 538 29.32 7.42 0.80
CA SER A 538 29.46 6.87 -0.55
C SER A 538 30.85 7.11 -1.12
N ALA A 539 31.36 8.33 -1.03
CA ALA A 539 32.70 8.66 -1.52
C ALA A 539 33.81 7.87 -0.80
N LYS A 540 33.71 7.69 0.52
CA LYS A 540 34.67 6.86 1.31
C LYS A 540 34.73 5.42 0.83
N ASN A 541 33.56 4.88 0.42
CA ASN A 541 33.42 3.49 -0.02
C ASN A 541 33.50 3.34 -1.56
N GLY A 542 33.72 4.41 -2.32
CA GLY A 542 33.77 4.38 -3.80
C GLY A 542 32.42 3.95 -4.41
N LEU A 543 31.30 4.35 -3.77
CA LEU A 543 29.95 4.08 -4.23
C LEU A 543 29.34 5.32 -4.89
N ASP A 544 28.37 5.10 -5.77
CA ASP A 544 27.54 6.15 -6.30
C ASP A 544 26.49 6.58 -5.25
N PRO A 545 26.40 7.86 -4.88
CA PRO A 545 25.41 8.32 -3.90
C PRO A 545 23.96 8.13 -4.36
N PHE A 546 23.69 8.14 -5.69
CA PHE A 546 22.35 7.88 -6.21
C PHE A 546 21.92 6.42 -6.05
N MET A 547 22.85 5.48 -6.14
CA MET A 547 22.59 4.08 -5.81
C MET A 547 22.27 3.93 -4.31
N VAL A 548 23.03 4.58 -3.43
CA VAL A 548 22.85 4.50 -1.98
C VAL A 548 21.51 5.09 -1.56
N VAL A 549 21.15 6.29 -2.03
CA VAL A 549 19.83 6.90 -1.71
C VAL A 549 18.67 6.08 -2.25
N SER A 550 18.85 5.44 -3.41
CA SER A 550 17.84 4.56 -4.02
C SER A 550 17.64 3.29 -3.20
N LEU A 551 18.71 2.73 -2.64
CA LEU A 551 18.64 1.59 -1.73
C LEU A 551 17.93 1.99 -0.42
N ILE A 552 18.27 3.09 0.20
CA ILE A 552 17.62 3.60 1.42
C ILE A 552 16.11 3.81 1.16
N ARG A 553 15.76 4.38 0.01
CA ARG A 553 14.36 4.56 -0.40
C ARG A 553 13.61 3.23 -0.50
N GLN A 554 14.26 2.19 -1.02
CA GLN A 554 13.66 0.86 -1.17
C GLN A 554 13.54 0.12 0.16
N GLU A 555 14.51 0.29 1.07
CA GLU A 555 14.56 -0.43 2.35
C GLU A 555 13.61 0.13 3.41
N SER A 556 13.54 1.43 3.56
CA SER A 556 12.82 2.06 4.68
C SER A 556 11.88 3.20 4.29
N GLU A 557 11.87 3.61 3.01
CA GLU A 557 11.23 4.86 2.59
C GLU A 557 11.68 6.06 3.47
N PHE A 558 12.95 6.08 3.84
CA PHE A 558 13.57 7.09 4.72
C PHE A 558 13.02 7.11 6.16
N ASN A 559 12.45 6.03 6.66
CA ASN A 559 12.07 5.92 8.07
C ASN A 559 13.26 5.44 8.91
N PRO A 560 13.91 6.30 9.72
CA PRO A 560 15.08 5.90 10.51
C PRO A 560 14.71 4.94 11.64
N SER A 561 13.45 4.90 12.05
CA SER A 561 12.95 4.02 13.11
C SER A 561 12.39 2.69 12.58
N ALA A 562 12.57 2.40 11.29
CA ALA A 562 12.04 1.19 10.68
C ALA A 562 12.70 -0.07 11.29
N ILE A 563 11.87 -1.02 11.69
CA ILE A 563 12.26 -2.37 12.07
C ILE A 563 11.39 -3.34 11.30
N SER A 564 12.01 -4.22 10.50
CA SER A 564 11.26 -5.20 9.71
C SER A 564 10.86 -6.42 10.55
N TYR A 565 9.91 -7.20 10.02
CA TYR A 565 9.55 -8.49 10.61
C TYR A 565 10.74 -9.49 10.66
N ALA A 566 11.74 -9.30 9.80
CA ALA A 566 12.99 -10.06 9.77
C ALA A 566 14.06 -9.51 10.73
N ASN A 567 13.69 -8.56 11.59
CA ASN A 567 14.59 -7.94 12.57
C ASN A 567 15.75 -7.15 11.93
N ALA A 568 15.51 -6.47 10.80
CA ALA A 568 16.43 -5.52 10.19
C ALA A 568 16.08 -4.09 10.62
N TYR A 569 17.08 -3.21 10.79
CA TYR A 569 16.98 -1.94 11.49
C TYR A 569 17.41 -0.73 10.65
N GLY A 570 16.65 0.34 10.74
CA GLY A 570 17.02 1.68 10.30
C GLY A 570 16.93 1.89 8.79
N LEU A 571 17.57 2.96 8.31
CA LEU A 571 17.45 3.45 6.94
C LEU A 571 17.83 2.42 5.87
N MET A 572 18.91 1.68 6.09
CA MET A 572 19.44 0.65 5.18
C MET A 572 19.11 -0.78 5.65
N GLN A 573 18.19 -0.94 6.61
CA GLN A 573 17.68 -2.23 7.08
C GLN A 573 18.77 -3.27 7.38
N LEU A 574 19.70 -2.90 8.26
CA LEU A 574 20.79 -3.79 8.66
C LEU A 574 20.35 -4.79 9.73
N GLU A 575 20.64 -6.07 9.52
CA GLU A 575 20.49 -7.09 10.55
C GLU A 575 21.46 -6.85 11.71
N PRO A 576 21.07 -7.11 12.98
CA PRO A 576 21.93 -6.92 14.16
C PRO A 576 23.28 -7.63 14.08
N SER A 577 23.33 -8.82 13.49
CA SER A 577 24.55 -9.62 13.28
C SER A 577 25.53 -8.90 12.36
N VAL A 578 25.03 -8.42 11.22
CA VAL A 578 25.78 -7.64 10.21
C VAL A 578 26.24 -6.32 10.83
N GLY A 579 25.32 -5.58 11.45
CA GLY A 579 25.63 -4.31 12.11
C GLY A 579 26.75 -4.42 13.17
N LYS A 580 26.70 -5.45 14.02
CA LYS A 580 27.75 -5.72 15.02
C LYS A 580 29.12 -6.05 14.39
N SER A 581 29.11 -6.81 13.32
CA SER A 581 30.33 -7.15 12.58
C SER A 581 30.99 -5.92 11.96
N LEU A 582 30.19 -5.11 11.28
CA LEU A 582 30.64 -3.87 10.64
C LEU A 582 31.08 -2.82 11.66
N ALA A 583 30.35 -2.66 12.76
CA ALA A 583 30.72 -1.75 13.85
C ALA A 583 32.10 -2.08 14.43
N ARG A 584 32.42 -3.37 14.62
CA ARG A 584 33.77 -3.81 15.03
C ARG A 584 34.84 -3.42 14.01
N GLN A 585 34.57 -3.62 12.71
CA GLN A 585 35.49 -3.25 11.64
C GLN A 585 35.71 -1.73 11.56
N GLU A 586 34.70 -0.94 11.96
CA GLU A 586 34.76 0.52 12.02
C GLU A 586 35.30 1.07 13.36
N GLY A 587 35.72 0.19 14.28
CA GLY A 587 36.24 0.60 15.58
C GLY A 587 35.21 1.19 16.54
N LEU A 588 33.92 0.96 16.30
CA LEU A 588 32.85 1.41 17.19
C LEU A 588 32.81 0.51 18.44
N THR A 589 33.30 1.03 19.56
CA THR A 589 33.33 0.33 20.84
C THR A 589 31.95 0.36 21.51
N ASN A 590 31.60 -0.72 22.22
CA ASN A 590 30.32 -0.83 22.94
C ASN A 590 29.04 -0.68 22.07
N PHE A 591 29.14 -1.07 20.80
CA PHE A 591 28.01 -0.98 19.87
C PHE A 591 26.80 -1.81 20.34
N GLN A 592 25.64 -1.17 20.34
CA GLN A 592 24.36 -1.77 20.68
C GLN A 592 23.42 -1.74 19.47
N THR A 593 22.55 -2.74 19.32
CA THR A 593 21.62 -2.88 18.18
C THR A 593 20.75 -1.64 17.94
N TYR A 594 20.26 -0.98 19.01
CA TYR A 594 19.42 0.23 18.86
C TYR A 594 20.15 1.40 18.17
N GLN A 595 21.48 1.41 18.14
CA GLN A 595 22.26 2.42 17.45
C GLN A 595 22.11 2.33 15.92
N LEU A 596 21.63 1.19 15.38
CA LEU A 596 21.22 1.06 13.99
C LEU A 596 20.02 1.95 13.61
N LEU A 597 19.28 2.47 14.59
CA LEU A 597 18.22 3.46 14.37
C LEU A 597 18.77 4.89 14.22
N ASN A 598 20.07 5.10 14.52
CA ASN A 598 20.72 6.39 14.25
C ASN A 598 21.08 6.48 12.75
N PRO A 599 20.58 7.51 12.02
CA PRO A 599 20.79 7.64 10.58
C PRO A 599 22.25 7.63 10.14
N GLU A 600 23.11 8.38 10.82
CA GLU A 600 24.54 8.51 10.46
C GLU A 600 25.29 7.19 10.63
N ILE A 601 25.03 6.49 11.75
CA ILE A 601 25.63 5.17 12.02
C ILE A 601 25.10 4.16 10.99
N ASN A 602 23.82 4.18 10.70
CA ASN A 602 23.19 3.23 9.78
C ASN A 602 23.73 3.42 8.34
N ILE A 603 23.80 4.66 7.85
CA ILE A 603 24.35 4.97 6.53
C ILE A 603 25.82 4.58 6.46
N ARG A 604 26.63 4.90 7.47
CA ARG A 604 28.06 4.53 7.52
C ARG A 604 28.26 3.03 7.42
N LEU A 605 27.54 2.24 8.23
CA LEU A 605 27.69 0.78 8.23
C LEU A 605 27.07 0.15 6.97
N GLY A 606 25.91 0.66 6.53
CA GLY A 606 25.19 0.13 5.36
C GLY A 606 25.95 0.35 4.05
N THR A 607 26.56 1.51 3.85
CA THR A 607 27.41 1.77 2.68
C THR A 607 28.64 0.86 2.65
N LYS A 608 29.24 0.60 3.80
CA LYS A 608 30.33 -0.36 3.91
C LYS A 608 29.88 -1.78 3.55
N TYR A 609 28.72 -2.20 4.03
CA TYR A 609 28.17 -3.52 3.70
C TYR A 609 27.91 -3.64 2.20
N LEU A 610 27.25 -2.64 1.60
CA LEU A 610 26.99 -2.62 0.17
C LEU A 610 28.28 -2.70 -0.64
N LYS A 611 29.33 -1.97 -0.22
CA LYS A 611 30.64 -2.05 -0.87
C LYS A 611 31.25 -3.44 -0.79
N GLN A 612 31.17 -4.10 0.36
CA GLN A 612 31.67 -5.47 0.51
C GLN A 612 30.96 -6.44 -0.44
N LEU A 613 29.64 -6.30 -0.63
CA LEU A 613 28.90 -7.11 -1.58
C LEU A 613 29.28 -6.80 -3.03
N ILE A 614 29.45 -5.52 -3.40
CA ILE A 614 29.91 -5.15 -4.75
C ILE A 614 31.28 -5.75 -5.05
N ASP A 615 32.21 -5.69 -4.09
CA ASP A 615 33.55 -6.27 -4.26
C ASP A 615 33.49 -7.80 -4.35
N HIS A 616 32.66 -8.44 -3.52
CA HIS A 616 32.47 -9.89 -3.54
C HIS A 616 31.99 -10.38 -4.90
N PHE A 617 31.10 -9.61 -5.56
CA PHE A 617 30.54 -9.95 -6.87
C PHE A 617 31.27 -9.26 -8.04
N GLY A 618 32.56 -8.90 -7.86
CA GLY A 618 33.42 -8.42 -8.95
C GLY A 618 32.99 -7.09 -9.58
N GLY A 619 32.30 -6.24 -8.82
CA GLY A 619 31.82 -4.92 -9.26
C GLY A 619 30.44 -4.94 -9.94
N VAL A 620 29.77 -6.09 -10.04
CA VAL A 620 28.44 -6.18 -10.66
C VAL A 620 27.38 -5.78 -9.65
N GLN A 621 26.78 -4.62 -9.89
CA GLN A 621 25.83 -3.96 -9.00
C GLN A 621 24.58 -4.80 -8.78
N GLU A 622 24.02 -5.40 -9.81
CA GLU A 622 22.79 -6.19 -9.76
C GLU A 622 22.95 -7.44 -8.89
N TYR A 623 24.10 -8.09 -8.94
CA TYR A 623 24.41 -9.21 -8.04
C TYR A 623 24.48 -8.75 -6.58
N ALA A 624 25.15 -7.64 -6.33
CA ALA A 624 25.28 -7.08 -4.98
C ALA A 624 23.93 -6.66 -4.40
N LEU A 625 23.06 -6.02 -5.20
CA LEU A 625 21.71 -5.65 -4.79
C LEU A 625 20.84 -6.88 -4.51
N ALA A 626 20.93 -7.91 -5.36
CA ALA A 626 20.22 -9.17 -5.12
C ALA A 626 20.72 -9.84 -3.83
N ALA A 627 22.03 -9.81 -3.56
CA ALA A 627 22.62 -10.37 -2.35
C ALA A 627 22.25 -9.58 -1.08
N TYR A 628 22.13 -8.26 -1.20
CA TYR A 628 21.71 -7.42 -0.09
C TYR A 628 20.32 -7.81 0.41
N ASN A 629 19.40 -8.13 -0.50
CA ASN A 629 18.03 -8.52 -0.16
C ASN A 629 17.87 -10.02 0.18
N ALA A 630 18.52 -10.91 -0.57
CA ALA A 630 18.30 -12.35 -0.47
C ALA A 630 19.42 -13.12 0.24
N GLY A 631 20.57 -12.49 0.46
CA GLY A 631 21.80 -13.13 0.93
C GLY A 631 22.70 -13.61 -0.20
N ASP A 632 24.01 -13.54 0.04
CA ASP A 632 25.08 -13.84 -0.94
C ASP A 632 25.05 -15.29 -1.44
N SER A 633 24.85 -16.27 -0.57
CA SER A 633 24.83 -17.68 -0.93
C SER A 633 23.78 -18.00 -2.00
N ARG A 634 22.57 -17.40 -1.89
CA ARG A 634 21.52 -17.58 -2.89
C ARG A 634 21.89 -17.00 -4.25
N VAL A 635 22.56 -15.85 -4.26
CA VAL A 635 23.01 -15.25 -5.54
C VAL A 635 24.07 -16.11 -6.21
N VAL A 636 25.00 -16.68 -5.45
CA VAL A 636 25.95 -17.67 -5.97
C VAL A 636 25.24 -18.89 -6.60
N ASP A 637 24.21 -19.41 -5.92
CA ASP A 637 23.38 -20.51 -6.45
C ASP A 637 22.65 -20.10 -7.74
N TRP A 638 22.14 -18.87 -7.79
CA TRP A 638 21.46 -18.35 -8.99
C TRP A 638 22.45 -18.15 -10.14
N GLN A 639 23.65 -17.63 -9.89
CA GLN A 639 24.70 -17.53 -10.90
C GLN A 639 25.06 -18.91 -11.49
N SER A 640 25.11 -19.95 -10.66
CA SER A 640 25.40 -21.32 -11.10
C SER A 640 24.28 -21.93 -11.97
N ALA A 641 23.07 -21.36 -11.96
CA ALA A 641 21.96 -21.77 -12.82
C ALA A 641 22.05 -21.22 -14.26
N GLY A 642 23.12 -20.46 -14.59
CA GLY A 642 23.41 -20.00 -15.94
C GLY A 642 23.78 -21.13 -16.92
N PRO A 643 24.27 -20.81 -18.12
CA PRO A 643 24.81 -19.49 -18.49
C PRO A 643 23.72 -18.42 -18.72
N TYR A 644 24.11 -17.14 -18.48
CA TYR A 644 23.34 -15.97 -18.84
C TYR A 644 24.06 -15.18 -19.93
N HIS A 645 23.31 -14.71 -20.94
CA HIS A 645 23.88 -13.94 -22.04
C HIS A 645 24.06 -12.43 -21.71
N GLY A 646 23.57 -12.01 -20.55
CA GLY A 646 23.67 -10.65 -20.05
C GLY A 646 23.11 -10.52 -18.64
N ILE A 647 23.34 -9.35 -18.04
CA ILE A 647 22.84 -9.05 -16.71
C ILE A 647 21.30 -8.95 -16.68
N ASP A 648 20.70 -8.51 -17.78
CA ASP A 648 19.26 -8.48 -17.99
C ASP A 648 18.63 -9.88 -17.85
N GLU A 649 19.29 -10.90 -18.39
CA GLU A 649 18.84 -12.29 -18.30
C GLU A 649 18.97 -12.85 -16.87
N PHE A 650 20.06 -12.51 -16.18
CA PHE A 650 20.22 -12.87 -14.77
C PHE A 650 19.11 -12.25 -13.91
N VAL A 651 18.91 -10.93 -14.04
CA VAL A 651 17.91 -10.22 -13.22
C VAL A 651 16.51 -10.80 -13.41
N GLU A 652 16.09 -11.08 -14.66
CA GLU A 652 14.80 -11.72 -14.91
C GLU A 652 14.73 -13.16 -14.39
N SER A 653 15.86 -13.86 -14.36
CA SER A 653 15.93 -15.24 -13.87
C SER A 653 15.98 -15.36 -12.35
N ILE A 654 16.03 -14.26 -11.59
CA ILE A 654 15.95 -14.30 -10.12
C ILE A 654 14.64 -14.98 -9.71
N PRO A 655 14.70 -16.13 -9.00
CA PRO A 655 13.49 -16.93 -8.74
C PRO A 655 12.52 -16.25 -7.76
N PHE A 656 13.07 -15.44 -6.83
CA PHE A 656 12.29 -14.70 -5.86
C PHE A 656 11.80 -13.39 -6.46
N SER A 657 10.51 -13.30 -6.73
CA SER A 657 9.90 -12.09 -7.32
C SER A 657 10.21 -10.84 -6.48
N GLN A 658 10.15 -10.97 -5.14
CA GLN A 658 10.50 -9.85 -4.25
C GLN A 658 11.92 -9.34 -4.50
N THR A 659 12.91 -10.22 -4.64
CA THR A 659 14.30 -9.82 -4.87
C THR A 659 14.50 -9.26 -6.27
N ARG A 660 13.86 -9.86 -7.28
CA ARG A 660 13.89 -9.34 -8.65
C ARG A 660 13.31 -7.92 -8.71
N ASP A 661 12.13 -7.73 -8.12
CA ASP A 661 11.47 -6.42 -8.07
C ASP A 661 12.28 -5.40 -7.27
N TYR A 662 12.99 -5.84 -6.21
CA TYR A 662 13.89 -5.02 -5.41
C TYR A 662 15.05 -4.48 -6.25
N VAL A 663 15.75 -5.34 -6.98
CA VAL A 663 16.86 -4.94 -7.86
C VAL A 663 16.37 -3.96 -8.92
N GLN A 664 15.30 -4.30 -9.62
CA GLN A 664 14.72 -3.45 -10.67
C GLN A 664 14.24 -2.10 -10.11
N ALA A 665 13.68 -2.07 -8.91
CA ALA A 665 13.21 -0.84 -8.27
C ALA A 665 14.36 0.10 -7.89
N ILE A 666 15.48 -0.42 -7.37
CA ILE A 666 16.64 0.41 -7.03
C ILE A 666 17.23 1.03 -8.27
N LEU A 667 17.45 0.26 -9.33
CA LEU A 667 17.99 0.75 -10.60
C LEU A 667 17.08 1.82 -11.22
N ARG A 668 15.76 1.60 -11.18
CA ARG A 668 14.78 2.60 -11.60
C ARG A 668 14.86 3.88 -10.77
N ASN A 669 14.94 3.77 -9.46
CA ASN A 669 15.01 4.91 -8.56
C ASN A 669 16.29 5.73 -8.81
N GLU A 670 17.42 5.06 -9.02
CA GLU A 670 18.70 5.69 -9.36
C GLU A 670 18.59 6.54 -10.64
N GLU A 671 17.96 6.01 -11.68
CA GLU A 671 17.72 6.75 -12.92
C GLU A 671 16.84 7.98 -12.71
N ILE A 672 15.79 7.86 -11.88
CA ILE A 672 14.90 8.98 -11.56
C ILE A 672 15.65 10.06 -10.79
N TYR A 673 16.44 9.72 -9.78
CA TYR A 673 17.26 10.70 -9.04
C TYR A 673 18.20 11.47 -9.96
N ARG A 674 18.91 10.80 -10.87
CA ARG A 674 19.77 11.44 -11.87
C ARG A 674 18.99 12.36 -12.81
N GLY A 675 17.79 11.93 -13.22
CA GLY A 675 16.92 12.73 -14.08
C GLY A 675 16.43 14.01 -13.39
N ILE A 676 16.11 13.93 -12.09
CA ILE A 676 15.69 15.09 -11.28
C ILE A 676 16.85 16.08 -11.13
N GLU A 677 18.07 15.62 -10.86
CA GLU A 677 19.26 16.49 -10.75
C GLU A 677 19.55 17.19 -12.08
N GLY A 678 19.52 16.44 -13.20
CA GLY A 678 19.71 16.99 -14.54
C GLY A 678 18.69 18.08 -14.87
N ALA A 679 17.39 17.84 -14.63
CA ALA A 679 16.33 18.82 -14.85
C ALA A 679 16.49 20.06 -13.94
N GLY A 680 16.91 19.89 -12.69
CA GLY A 680 17.20 21.00 -11.77
C GLY A 680 18.33 21.89 -12.23
N SER A 681 19.39 21.32 -12.78
CA SER A 681 20.54 22.07 -13.30
C SER A 681 20.20 22.86 -14.58
N GLU A 682 19.34 22.33 -15.45
CA GLU A 682 18.84 23.02 -16.64
C GLU A 682 17.96 24.22 -16.29
N GLN A 683 17.06 24.10 -15.32
CA GLN A 683 16.23 25.20 -14.84
C GLN A 683 17.07 26.34 -14.24
N THR A 684 18.07 26.00 -13.42
CA THR A 684 18.97 26.99 -12.82
C THR A 684 19.77 27.73 -13.91
N SER A 685 20.22 27.01 -14.93
CA SER A 685 20.96 27.59 -16.08
C SER A 685 20.06 28.48 -16.95
N ALA A 686 18.78 28.13 -17.12
CA ALA A 686 17.82 28.92 -17.86
C ALA A 686 17.48 30.24 -17.14
N VAL A 687 17.25 30.20 -15.83
CA VAL A 687 17.02 31.40 -15.00
C VAL A 687 18.24 32.33 -15.01
N ALA A 688 19.46 31.77 -14.93
CA ALA A 688 20.69 32.56 -15.01
C ALA A 688 20.94 33.22 -16.39
N ARG A 689 20.39 32.65 -17.46
CA ARG A 689 20.41 33.25 -18.80
C ARG A 689 19.39 34.36 -19.02
N ILE A 690 18.26 34.32 -18.32
CA ILE A 690 17.20 35.33 -18.39
C ILE A 690 17.57 36.55 -17.50
N SER A 691 18.39 36.34 -16.48
CA SER A 691 18.86 37.40 -15.56
C SER A 691 20.13 38.11 -16.00
N LYS A 692 20.68 37.78 -17.16
CA LYS A 692 21.76 38.49 -17.87
C LYS A 692 21.18 39.22 -19.09
#